data_602e1681cb26525a11641ee386e9b639
#
_entry.id   602e1681cb26525a11641ee386e9b639
#
_cell.length_a   1.000
_cell.length_b   1.000
_cell.length_c   1.000
_cell.angle_alpha   90.00
_cell.angle_beta   90.00
_cell.angle_gamma   90.00
#
_symmetry.space_group_name_H-M   'P 1'
#
loop_
_entity.id
_entity.type
_entity.pdbx_description
1 polymer ?
#
loop_
_entity_poly.entity_id
_entity_poly.type
_entity_poly.pdbx_seq_one_letter_code
_entity_poly.pdbx_strand_id
1 'polypeptide(L)'
;MAVDRRSFLQALGGAAFSVAFPDSIAKALQIPPHSSNGSIADVEHIVILMQENRSFDHYFGTLPGVRGFSDPRAVALPSGNPVWYQPDANGGYTLPFHPPAPSLGLQFLRDLPHDWASTHSAWNEGNHDHWVPSKGPVSMAHLTRADIPFHYALADAFTVCDAYHCSFLGPTYPNRFYMWSGWTGNDGKGNGPALENADGGYSWSTLPEQLQTAGISWKIYQDQGQGTDEAHIWGWDQTNPYAGNYGCNSVLLFNQYQQAEPGSPLFQNARNGTKVSVAGSLFDLFRQDALGGNLPQVCWIVPPEAYTEHPNWPANYGAWYISQILDALTANPEVWSKTAFFLTYDENDGFFDHVVPPTPPQARAQGLSTVSLTNEIFPGNSQFVAGPYGLGMRVPMLVISPWSTGGWVNSQVFDHTSLIRFIQARFGSLLPNETNITPWRAAVAGDLTSAFRFAQSAVAPVLMSGTASYAPKDTVRHPDYSPTPPEQQSLPVQEAGTRNACGLPYSIDAYGDADSSASVFRIRFVNTGSQTAVFQVRSARTAKGPWTYTVQPRAEIVESWEFPVSGAGLYDFSVYGPNGFFRAYKGQLGNTTSANFESFLVYDIPRKGILLRSRNLGPNSTELQIQNLYDYQVISPVVVRGALFEQFWQLEESSGWYNLALSVDSDSTFRQQFAGHLETGQPSRTDPQIGGTWSPKG
;
A
#
# COMPACT_ATOMS: atom_id res chain seq x y z
N MET A 1 -48.03 -7.93 17.44
CA MET A 1 -46.71 -8.27 18.01
C MET A 1 -45.75 -7.21 17.52
N ALA A 2 -45.36 -6.31 18.40
CA ALA A 2 -44.39 -5.25 18.03
C ALA A 2 -43.01 -5.87 18.05
N VAL A 3 -42.36 -5.86 16.89
CA VAL A 3 -40.94 -6.25 16.75
C VAL A 3 -40.13 -5.17 17.44
N ASP A 4 -39.36 -5.56 18.46
CA ASP A 4 -38.51 -4.69 19.22
C ASP A 4 -37.50 -4.00 18.30
N ARG A 5 -37.35 -2.68 18.45
CA ARG A 5 -36.43 -1.85 17.66
C ARG A 5 -34.97 -2.32 17.69
N ARG A 6 -34.58 -3.02 18.78
CA ARG A 6 -33.25 -3.64 18.91
C ARG A 6 -33.06 -4.85 17.99
N SER A 7 -34.10 -5.69 17.87
CA SER A 7 -34.12 -6.85 16.98
C SER A 7 -34.17 -6.45 15.49
N PHE A 8 -34.82 -5.31 15.18
CA PHE A 8 -34.85 -4.75 13.82
C PHE A 8 -33.51 -4.12 13.44
N LEU A 9 -32.83 -3.46 14.37
CA LEU A 9 -31.49 -2.88 14.16
C LEU A 9 -30.40 -3.96 14.11
N GLN A 10 -30.57 -5.08 14.81
CA GLN A 10 -29.71 -6.25 14.67
C GLN A 10 -29.94 -6.95 13.33
N ALA A 11 -31.15 -6.92 12.78
CA ALA A 11 -31.46 -7.45 11.44
C ALA A 11 -30.97 -6.54 10.32
N LEU A 12 -30.87 -5.20 10.52
CA LEU A 12 -30.33 -4.24 9.55
C LEU A 12 -28.80 -4.10 9.64
N GLY A 13 -28.21 -4.31 10.81
CA GLY A 13 -26.74 -4.43 10.97
C GLY A 13 -26.23 -5.82 10.55
N GLY A 14 -27.11 -6.75 10.27
CA GLY A 14 -26.85 -8.13 9.86
C GLY A 14 -27.32 -8.46 8.45
N ALA A 15 -27.52 -7.49 7.55
CA ALA A 15 -27.40 -7.71 6.13
C ALA A 15 -25.91 -7.84 5.79
N ALA A 16 -25.23 -8.82 6.42
CA ALA A 16 -24.10 -9.44 5.82
C ALA A 16 -24.61 -9.89 4.44
N PHE A 17 -24.20 -9.21 3.37
CA PHE A 17 -24.15 -9.84 2.07
C PHE A 17 -23.47 -11.18 2.34
N SER A 18 -24.14 -12.29 2.13
CA SER A 18 -23.54 -13.61 2.20
C SER A 18 -22.56 -13.68 1.03
N VAL A 19 -21.34 -13.19 1.27
CA VAL A 19 -20.26 -13.33 0.31
C VAL A 19 -19.95 -14.80 0.30
N ALA A 20 -20.29 -15.42 -0.79
CA ALA A 20 -19.99 -16.80 -0.98
C ALA A 20 -18.56 -16.91 -1.49
N PHE A 21 -17.72 -17.75 -0.88
CA PHE A 21 -16.29 -17.87 -1.20
C PHE A 21 -16.02 -19.05 -2.12
N PRO A 22 -15.04 -18.96 -3.05
CA PRO A 22 -14.53 -20.11 -3.79
C PRO A 22 -14.10 -21.25 -2.86
N ASP A 23 -14.19 -22.51 -3.35
CA ASP A 23 -13.97 -23.71 -2.52
C ASP A 23 -12.64 -23.69 -1.74
N SER A 24 -11.56 -23.24 -2.35
CA SER A 24 -10.24 -23.14 -1.70
C SER A 24 -10.22 -22.14 -0.53
N ILE A 25 -10.89 -20.99 -0.69
CA ILE A 25 -11.04 -19.98 0.37
C ILE A 25 -11.94 -20.53 1.48
N ALA A 26 -13.06 -21.17 1.10
CA ALA A 26 -14.00 -21.75 2.05
C ALA A 26 -13.33 -22.83 2.91
N LYS A 27 -12.51 -23.69 2.35
CA LYS A 27 -11.70 -24.68 3.09
C LYS A 27 -10.74 -24.00 4.06
N ALA A 28 -10.01 -22.97 3.60
CA ALA A 28 -9.05 -22.25 4.43
C ALA A 28 -9.72 -21.60 5.66
N LEU A 29 -10.92 -21.05 5.49
CA LEU A 29 -11.70 -20.44 6.59
C LEU A 29 -12.29 -21.46 7.57
N GLN A 30 -12.48 -22.72 7.17
CA GLN A 30 -13.00 -23.78 8.04
C GLN A 30 -11.96 -24.33 9.03
N ILE A 31 -10.68 -24.18 8.73
CA ILE A 31 -9.60 -24.69 9.57
C ILE A 31 -9.20 -23.57 10.56
N PRO A 32 -9.45 -23.75 11.86
CA PRO A 32 -9.10 -22.75 12.87
C PRO A 32 -7.58 -22.64 13.02
N PRO A 33 -7.09 -21.54 13.59
CA PRO A 33 -5.69 -21.41 13.97
C PRO A 33 -5.31 -22.46 15.02
N HIS A 34 -4.06 -22.89 15.00
CA HIS A 34 -3.53 -23.86 15.98
C HIS A 34 -3.71 -23.40 17.44
N SER A 35 -3.62 -22.09 17.66
CA SER A 35 -3.88 -21.47 18.96
C SER A 35 -4.80 -20.26 18.80
N SER A 36 -5.88 -20.19 19.60
CA SER A 36 -6.80 -19.05 19.65
C SER A 36 -6.28 -17.89 20.52
N ASN A 37 -5.25 -18.13 21.33
CA ASN A 37 -4.53 -17.12 22.13
C ASN A 37 -3.03 -17.15 21.75
N GLY A 38 -2.77 -17.25 20.46
CA GLY A 38 -1.45 -17.39 19.90
C GLY A 38 -0.63 -16.10 19.87
N SER A 39 0.53 -16.23 19.32
CA SER A 39 1.48 -15.17 19.04
C SER A 39 2.16 -15.43 17.70
N ILE A 40 3.01 -14.54 17.25
CA ILE A 40 3.83 -14.79 16.07
C ILE A 40 4.68 -16.07 16.19
N ALA A 41 4.97 -16.53 17.40
CA ALA A 41 5.72 -17.77 17.63
C ALA A 41 4.97 -19.03 17.16
N ASP A 42 3.65 -18.97 17.06
CA ASP A 42 2.81 -20.08 16.57
C ASP A 42 2.78 -20.19 15.03
N VAL A 43 3.35 -19.22 14.33
CA VAL A 43 3.54 -19.30 12.87
C VAL A 43 4.74 -20.20 12.59
N GLU A 44 4.48 -21.44 12.20
CA GLU A 44 5.53 -22.42 11.87
C GLU A 44 5.96 -22.33 10.40
N HIS A 45 5.04 -21.91 9.51
CA HIS A 45 5.28 -21.84 8.07
C HIS A 45 4.94 -20.45 7.54
N ILE A 46 5.90 -19.82 6.88
CA ILE A 46 5.76 -18.55 6.16
C ILE A 46 5.85 -18.84 4.67
N VAL A 47 4.77 -18.63 3.93
CA VAL A 47 4.70 -18.85 2.49
C VAL A 47 4.56 -17.50 1.80
N ILE A 48 5.36 -17.23 0.79
CA ILE A 48 5.38 -15.97 0.05
C ILE A 48 5.18 -16.26 -1.43
N LEU A 49 4.16 -15.65 -2.02
CA LEU A 49 3.95 -15.58 -3.46
C LEU A 49 3.97 -14.10 -3.87
N MET A 50 4.95 -13.75 -4.68
CA MET A 50 5.04 -12.42 -5.30
C MET A 50 4.69 -12.57 -6.79
N GLN A 51 3.52 -12.07 -7.16
CA GLN A 51 3.00 -12.00 -8.52
C GLN A 51 3.57 -10.78 -9.25
N GLU A 52 3.09 -10.48 -10.46
CA GLU A 52 3.65 -9.46 -11.33
C GLU A 52 2.67 -8.35 -11.67
N ASN A 53 3.20 -7.18 -11.52
CA ASN A 53 2.94 -5.92 -12.20
C ASN A 53 1.49 -5.44 -12.12
N ARG A 54 0.96 -5.24 -10.89
CA ARG A 54 -0.39 -4.69 -10.70
C ARG A 54 -0.40 -3.63 -9.61
N SER A 55 -0.92 -2.42 -9.89
CA SER A 55 -1.13 -1.43 -8.84
C SER A 55 -2.32 -1.78 -7.95
N PHE A 56 -2.34 -1.20 -6.75
CA PHE A 56 -3.45 -1.39 -5.82
C PHE A 56 -4.77 -0.85 -6.42
N ASP A 57 -4.77 0.35 -6.97
CA ASP A 57 -5.99 0.92 -7.57
C ASP A 57 -6.46 0.15 -8.80
N HIS A 58 -5.54 -0.39 -9.60
CA HIS A 58 -5.88 -1.22 -10.76
C HIS A 58 -6.70 -2.45 -10.36
N TYR A 59 -6.39 -3.08 -9.22
CA TYR A 59 -7.10 -4.26 -8.71
C TYR A 59 -8.20 -3.91 -7.71
N PHE A 60 -7.92 -3.07 -6.73
CA PHE A 60 -8.75 -2.84 -5.56
C PHE A 60 -9.26 -1.40 -5.41
N GLY A 61 -9.08 -0.55 -6.42
CA GLY A 61 -9.58 0.82 -6.38
C GLY A 61 -11.09 0.94 -6.17
N THR A 62 -11.86 -0.11 -6.55
CA THR A 62 -13.32 -0.17 -6.30
C THR A 62 -13.71 -1.02 -5.09
N LEU A 63 -12.76 -1.65 -4.37
CA LEU A 63 -13.05 -2.49 -3.19
C LEU A 63 -13.61 -1.63 -2.05
N PRO A 64 -14.70 -2.03 -1.36
CA PRO A 64 -15.27 -1.22 -0.28
C PRO A 64 -14.34 -1.12 0.93
N GLY A 65 -14.32 0.05 1.55
CA GLY A 65 -13.62 0.29 2.81
C GLY A 65 -12.09 0.37 2.75
N VAL A 66 -11.47 0.36 1.58
CA VAL A 66 -10.05 0.64 1.37
C VAL A 66 -9.85 2.06 0.84
N ARG A 67 -8.66 2.61 0.95
CA ARG A 67 -8.30 3.87 0.27
C ARG A 67 -8.18 3.63 -1.24
N GLY A 68 -9.32 3.76 -1.94
CA GLY A 68 -9.51 3.54 -3.36
C GLY A 68 -10.05 4.79 -4.05
N PHE A 69 -10.86 4.62 -5.10
CA PHE A 69 -11.33 5.74 -5.95
C PHE A 69 -12.25 6.75 -5.25
N SER A 70 -12.76 6.46 -4.06
CA SER A 70 -13.55 7.39 -3.25
C SER A 70 -12.78 7.93 -2.04
N ASP A 71 -11.44 7.95 -2.07
CA ASP A 71 -10.64 8.55 -1.00
C ASP A 71 -10.95 10.05 -0.89
N PRO A 72 -11.57 10.53 0.21
CA PRO A 72 -11.96 11.92 0.36
C PRO A 72 -10.76 12.86 0.58
N ARG A 73 -9.55 12.32 0.70
CA ARG A 73 -8.31 13.05 0.94
C ARG A 73 -7.23 12.75 -0.10
N ALA A 74 -7.67 12.40 -1.32
CA ALA A 74 -6.77 12.30 -2.46
C ALA A 74 -6.03 13.63 -2.71
N VAL A 75 -4.77 13.56 -3.15
CA VAL A 75 -3.97 14.76 -3.35
C VAL A 75 -4.50 15.61 -4.49
N ALA A 76 -4.29 16.93 -4.37
CA ALA A 76 -4.52 17.85 -5.48
C ALA A 76 -3.24 17.96 -6.33
N LEU A 77 -3.41 17.92 -7.65
CA LEU A 77 -2.35 18.16 -8.63
C LEU A 77 -1.97 19.67 -8.65
N PRO A 78 -0.82 20.03 -9.23
CA PRO A 78 -0.46 21.45 -9.43
C PRO A 78 -1.51 22.24 -10.22
N SER A 79 -2.29 21.59 -11.08
CA SER A 79 -3.44 22.19 -11.79
C SER A 79 -4.59 22.59 -10.88
N GLY A 80 -4.64 22.12 -9.64
CA GLY A 80 -5.76 22.25 -8.70
C GLY A 80 -6.81 21.14 -8.83
N ASN A 81 -6.74 20.28 -9.84
CA ASN A 81 -7.63 19.13 -10.00
C ASN A 81 -7.23 18.02 -9.01
N PRO A 82 -8.16 17.15 -8.57
CA PRO A 82 -7.83 15.92 -7.89
C PRO A 82 -6.89 15.03 -8.72
N VAL A 83 -6.08 14.22 -8.06
CA VAL A 83 -5.07 13.33 -8.67
C VAL A 83 -5.62 12.40 -9.76
N TRP A 84 -6.90 12.11 -9.75
CA TRP A 84 -7.59 11.30 -10.76
C TRP A 84 -7.55 11.91 -12.17
N TYR A 85 -7.44 13.24 -12.28
CA TYR A 85 -7.45 13.98 -13.55
C TYR A 85 -6.04 14.05 -14.13
N GLN A 86 -5.56 12.91 -14.63
CA GLN A 86 -4.18 12.84 -15.16
C GLN A 86 -4.07 13.58 -16.50
N PRO A 87 -3.17 14.57 -16.59
CA PRO A 87 -2.98 15.34 -17.83
C PRO A 87 -2.64 14.42 -19.02
N ASP A 88 -3.18 14.72 -20.19
CA ASP A 88 -2.88 14.04 -21.44
C ASP A 88 -2.07 14.93 -22.40
N ALA A 89 -1.57 14.33 -23.49
CA ALA A 89 -0.74 15.04 -24.48
C ALA A 89 -1.49 16.13 -25.28
N ASN A 90 -2.82 16.16 -25.20
CA ASN A 90 -3.66 17.08 -25.96
C ASN A 90 -4.13 18.29 -25.13
N GLY A 91 -3.64 18.41 -23.88
CA GLY A 91 -4.05 19.46 -22.96
C GLY A 91 -5.38 19.19 -22.26
N GLY A 92 -5.90 17.96 -22.37
CA GLY A 92 -7.01 17.43 -21.61
C GLY A 92 -6.55 16.59 -20.41
N TYR A 93 -7.36 15.60 -20.07
CA TYR A 93 -7.05 14.64 -18.99
C TYR A 93 -7.64 13.26 -19.30
N THR A 94 -7.08 12.24 -18.68
CA THR A 94 -7.64 10.90 -18.63
C THR A 94 -7.99 10.56 -17.18
N LEU A 95 -9.22 10.10 -16.94
CA LEU A 95 -9.68 9.58 -15.67
C LEU A 95 -9.44 8.06 -15.58
N PRO A 96 -9.37 7.47 -14.37
CA PRO A 96 -9.45 6.02 -14.22
C PRO A 96 -10.72 5.49 -14.90
N PHE A 97 -10.60 4.42 -15.68
CA PHE A 97 -11.72 3.86 -16.43
C PHE A 97 -11.74 2.33 -16.42
N HIS A 98 -12.94 1.76 -16.49
CA HIS A 98 -13.14 0.33 -16.63
C HIS A 98 -13.20 -0.04 -18.12
N PRO A 99 -12.27 -0.87 -18.64
CA PRO A 99 -12.27 -1.28 -20.04
C PRO A 99 -13.53 -2.06 -20.44
N PRO A 100 -14.13 -1.77 -21.59
CA PRO A 100 -15.40 -2.40 -22.02
C PRO A 100 -15.16 -3.78 -22.69
N ALA A 101 -14.43 -4.69 -22.04
CA ALA A 101 -14.16 -6.01 -22.56
C ALA A 101 -14.99 -7.09 -21.85
N PRO A 102 -15.62 -8.03 -22.58
CA PRO A 102 -16.19 -9.21 -21.97
C PRO A 102 -15.12 -10.02 -21.25
N SER A 103 -15.40 -10.49 -20.03
CA SER A 103 -14.45 -11.31 -19.24
C SER A 103 -13.08 -10.63 -19.13
N LEU A 104 -13.05 -9.38 -18.70
CA LEU A 104 -11.83 -8.56 -18.65
C LEU A 104 -10.70 -9.23 -17.84
N GLY A 105 -11.02 -9.97 -16.77
CA GLY A 105 -10.06 -10.75 -16.00
C GLY A 105 -9.42 -11.93 -16.77
N LEU A 106 -9.90 -12.24 -17.97
CA LEU A 106 -9.32 -13.23 -18.91
C LEU A 106 -8.68 -12.57 -20.15
N GLN A 107 -8.53 -11.25 -20.16
CA GLN A 107 -7.83 -10.53 -21.23
C GLN A 107 -6.33 -10.48 -20.97
N PHE A 108 -5.57 -10.50 -22.07
CA PHE A 108 -4.14 -10.26 -22.12
C PHE A 108 -3.96 -8.75 -22.30
N LEU A 109 -3.80 -7.99 -21.22
CA LEU A 109 -3.63 -6.55 -21.30
C LEU A 109 -2.25 -6.19 -21.88
N ARG A 110 -2.17 -5.04 -22.50
CA ARG A 110 -0.89 -4.53 -22.96
C ARG A 110 0.03 -4.23 -21.78
N ASP A 111 1.25 -4.72 -21.86
CA ASP A 111 2.39 -4.35 -21.03
C ASP A 111 2.73 -2.85 -21.18
N LEU A 112 3.00 -2.17 -20.08
CA LEU A 112 3.27 -0.74 -20.03
C LEU A 112 4.73 -0.45 -19.66
N PRO A 113 5.29 0.71 -20.06
CA PRO A 113 6.63 1.09 -19.59
C PRO A 113 6.69 1.17 -18.07
N HIS A 114 7.64 0.47 -17.43
CA HIS A 114 7.80 0.42 -15.98
C HIS A 114 9.26 0.49 -15.51
N ASP A 115 10.17 0.86 -16.41
CA ASP A 115 11.57 1.11 -16.11
C ASP A 115 11.79 2.30 -15.18
N TRP A 116 13.05 2.49 -14.69
CA TRP A 116 13.44 3.59 -13.82
C TRP A 116 13.03 4.97 -14.37
N ALA A 117 13.34 5.23 -15.64
CA ALA A 117 13.14 6.54 -16.25
C ALA A 117 11.65 6.88 -16.38
N SER A 118 10.85 5.96 -16.91
CA SER A 118 9.41 6.15 -17.11
C SER A 118 8.64 6.25 -15.78
N THR A 119 9.08 5.50 -14.76
CA THR A 119 8.44 5.51 -13.43
C THR A 119 8.76 6.80 -12.67
N HIS A 120 10.02 7.29 -12.70
CA HIS A 120 10.38 8.58 -12.16
C HIS A 120 9.69 9.74 -12.89
N SER A 121 9.52 9.62 -14.22
CA SER A 121 8.75 10.59 -15.00
C SER A 121 7.28 10.64 -14.58
N ALA A 122 6.62 9.50 -14.39
CA ALA A 122 5.21 9.44 -13.95
C ALA A 122 5.03 9.99 -12.53
N TRP A 123 5.94 9.64 -11.61
CA TRP A 123 5.97 10.16 -10.24
C TRP A 123 6.28 11.66 -10.19
N ASN A 124 7.09 12.19 -11.12
CA ASN A 124 7.41 13.60 -11.33
C ASN A 124 7.77 14.35 -10.02
N GLU A 125 8.83 13.89 -9.34
CA GLU A 125 9.29 14.46 -8.05
C GLU A 125 8.19 14.55 -6.97
N GLY A 126 7.19 13.65 -7.02
CA GLY A 126 6.05 13.63 -6.11
C GLY A 126 4.85 14.47 -6.56
N ASN A 127 4.92 15.23 -7.65
CA ASN A 127 3.74 15.88 -8.25
C ASN A 127 2.69 14.86 -8.69
N HIS A 128 3.13 13.72 -9.21
CA HIS A 128 2.28 12.57 -9.54
C HIS A 128 1.28 12.86 -10.66
N ASP A 129 1.69 13.65 -11.63
CA ASP A 129 0.84 14.24 -12.68
C ASP A 129 1.32 13.95 -14.11
N HIS A 130 2.25 12.98 -14.31
CA HIS A 130 2.77 12.61 -15.62
C HIS A 130 2.46 11.16 -16.03
N TRP A 131 1.40 10.55 -15.50
CA TRP A 131 1.09 9.14 -15.78
C TRP A 131 0.79 8.88 -17.24
N VAL A 132 -0.16 9.59 -17.83
CA VAL A 132 -0.56 9.39 -19.23
C VAL A 132 0.58 9.72 -20.20
N PRO A 133 1.32 10.83 -20.06
CA PRO A 133 2.50 11.09 -20.89
C PRO A 133 3.59 10.04 -20.80
N SER A 134 3.82 9.46 -19.61
CA SER A 134 4.93 8.52 -19.37
C SER A 134 4.57 7.07 -19.66
N LYS A 135 3.33 6.67 -19.40
CA LYS A 135 2.88 5.27 -19.40
C LYS A 135 1.79 4.99 -20.45
N GLY A 136 1.21 6.04 -21.04
CA GLY A 136 0.07 5.96 -21.95
C GLY A 136 -1.28 5.85 -21.22
N PRO A 137 -2.40 6.02 -21.96
CA PRO A 137 -3.75 6.11 -21.36
C PRO A 137 -4.23 4.78 -20.74
N VAL A 138 -3.69 3.63 -21.16
CA VAL A 138 -3.99 2.31 -20.57
C VAL A 138 -3.59 2.24 -19.10
N SER A 139 -2.64 3.07 -18.67
CA SER A 139 -2.24 3.17 -17.25
C SER A 139 -3.40 3.49 -16.32
N MET A 140 -4.44 4.16 -16.82
CA MET A 140 -5.63 4.54 -16.05
C MET A 140 -6.72 3.46 -16.02
N ALA A 141 -6.48 2.29 -16.65
CA ALA A 141 -7.43 1.17 -16.64
C ALA A 141 -7.50 0.49 -15.27
N HIS A 142 -8.69 0.07 -14.85
CA HIS A 142 -8.89 -0.69 -13.61
C HIS A 142 -9.84 -1.86 -13.81
N LEU A 143 -9.72 -2.85 -12.91
CA LEU A 143 -10.59 -4.02 -12.80
C LEU A 143 -11.60 -3.83 -11.68
N THR A 144 -12.66 -4.62 -11.73
CA THR A 144 -13.72 -4.63 -10.72
C THR A 144 -13.90 -6.04 -10.13
N ARG A 145 -14.73 -6.16 -9.12
CA ARG A 145 -15.13 -7.46 -8.55
C ARG A 145 -15.65 -8.44 -9.60
N ALA A 146 -16.34 -7.95 -10.62
CA ALA A 146 -16.86 -8.79 -11.69
C ALA A 146 -15.78 -9.42 -12.56
N ASP A 147 -14.64 -8.72 -12.69
CA ASP A 147 -13.52 -9.15 -13.52
C ASP A 147 -12.61 -10.13 -12.79
N ILE A 148 -12.32 -9.86 -11.50
CA ILE A 148 -11.40 -10.64 -10.65
C ILE A 148 -12.08 -11.10 -9.34
N PRO A 149 -13.18 -11.86 -9.43
CA PRO A 149 -14.01 -12.18 -8.26
C PRO A 149 -13.26 -12.99 -7.19
N PHE A 150 -12.27 -13.80 -7.58
CA PHE A 150 -11.45 -14.55 -6.63
C PHE A 150 -10.57 -13.66 -5.75
N HIS A 151 -9.93 -12.65 -6.33
CA HIS A 151 -9.10 -11.70 -5.57
C HIS A 151 -9.94 -10.87 -4.59
N TYR A 152 -11.13 -10.44 -5.03
CA TYR A 152 -12.09 -9.76 -4.14
C TYR A 152 -12.59 -10.68 -3.03
N ALA A 153 -12.82 -11.95 -3.32
CA ALA A 153 -13.20 -12.94 -2.31
C ALA A 153 -12.08 -13.18 -1.27
N LEU A 154 -10.81 -13.20 -1.71
CA LEU A 154 -9.66 -13.24 -0.79
C LEU A 154 -9.64 -11.99 0.10
N ALA A 155 -9.85 -10.80 -0.46
CA ALA A 155 -9.91 -9.54 0.28
C ALA A 155 -11.09 -9.49 1.26
N ASP A 156 -12.23 -10.11 0.91
CA ASP A 156 -13.40 -10.23 1.80
C ASP A 156 -13.19 -11.25 2.92
N ALA A 157 -12.34 -12.25 2.69
CA ALA A 157 -12.06 -13.34 3.64
C ALA A 157 -10.92 -13.02 4.61
N PHE A 158 -9.88 -12.31 4.15
CA PHE A 158 -8.62 -12.14 4.88
C PHE A 158 -8.25 -10.65 5.03
N THR A 159 -7.04 -10.38 5.52
CA THR A 159 -6.59 -9.00 5.72
C THR A 159 -5.97 -8.43 4.44
N VAL A 160 -6.45 -7.26 4.02
CA VAL A 160 -5.87 -6.43 2.95
C VAL A 160 -4.98 -5.35 3.58
N CYS A 161 -3.77 -5.14 3.05
CA CYS A 161 -2.92 -4.02 3.42
C CYS A 161 -3.02 -2.94 2.34
N ASP A 162 -3.81 -1.89 2.57
CA ASP A 162 -4.10 -0.84 1.58
C ASP A 162 -3.08 0.31 1.55
N ALA A 163 -1.99 0.17 2.31
CA ALA A 163 -0.82 1.03 2.27
C ALA A 163 0.49 0.22 2.11
N TYR A 164 0.40 -0.92 1.41
CA TYR A 164 1.58 -1.69 1.02
C TYR A 164 2.11 -1.18 -0.33
N HIS A 165 3.36 -0.80 -0.35
CA HIS A 165 4.06 -0.23 -1.50
C HIS A 165 5.06 -1.23 -2.07
N CYS A 166 5.28 -1.19 -3.39
CA CYS A 166 6.50 -1.76 -3.92
C CYS A 166 7.71 -0.97 -3.39
N SER A 167 8.88 -1.59 -3.39
CA SER A 167 10.04 -1.03 -2.69
C SER A 167 10.85 -0.05 -3.52
N PHE A 168 10.65 -0.07 -4.83
CA PHE A 168 11.50 0.60 -5.79
C PHE A 168 10.67 1.30 -6.87
N LEU A 169 11.08 2.49 -7.28
CA LEU A 169 10.47 3.26 -8.37
C LEU A 169 11.00 2.77 -9.73
N GLY A 170 10.68 1.56 -10.11
CA GLY A 170 11.19 0.92 -11.32
C GLY A 170 10.79 -0.54 -11.44
N PRO A 171 11.52 -1.36 -12.22
CA PRO A 171 11.07 -2.65 -12.71
C PRO A 171 11.19 -3.81 -11.71
N THR A 172 10.83 -5.00 -12.18
CA THR A 172 10.68 -6.29 -11.50
C THR A 172 11.89 -6.68 -10.63
N TYR A 173 13.11 -6.78 -11.21
CA TYR A 173 14.25 -7.33 -10.47
C TYR A 173 14.69 -6.48 -9.29
N PRO A 174 14.87 -5.15 -9.42
CA PRO A 174 15.16 -4.31 -8.27
C PRO A 174 14.11 -4.45 -7.16
N ASN A 175 12.81 -4.46 -7.48
CA ASN A 175 11.74 -4.67 -6.50
C ASN A 175 11.86 -6.02 -5.80
N ARG A 176 12.08 -7.10 -6.54
CA ARG A 176 12.26 -8.45 -5.97
C ARG A 176 13.52 -8.56 -5.13
N PHE A 177 14.60 -7.82 -5.44
CA PHE A 177 15.80 -7.79 -4.60
C PHE A 177 15.52 -7.24 -3.19
N TYR A 178 14.59 -6.29 -3.04
CA TYR A 178 14.17 -5.85 -1.72
C TYR A 178 13.50 -6.97 -0.90
N MET A 179 12.75 -7.86 -1.53
CA MET A 179 12.21 -9.06 -0.87
C MET A 179 13.31 -10.07 -0.52
N TRP A 180 14.30 -10.24 -1.39
CA TRP A 180 15.36 -11.23 -1.20
C TRP A 180 16.46 -10.77 -0.25
N SER A 181 16.72 -9.46 -0.17
CA SER A 181 17.93 -8.97 0.48
C SER A 181 17.82 -7.62 1.19
N GLY A 182 16.64 -6.97 1.12
CA GLY A 182 16.40 -5.68 1.79
C GLY A 182 16.80 -4.44 1.01
N TRP A 183 17.50 -4.56 -0.11
CA TRP A 183 17.90 -3.47 -1.02
C TRP A 183 18.27 -3.97 -2.42
N THR A 184 18.65 -3.08 -3.31
CA THR A 184 19.13 -3.39 -4.67
C THR A 184 20.64 -3.14 -4.84
N GLY A 185 21.42 -3.21 -3.75
CA GLY A 185 22.87 -2.91 -3.76
C GLY A 185 23.14 -1.41 -3.67
N ASN A 186 22.35 -0.70 -2.88
CA ASN A 186 22.29 0.77 -2.84
C ASN A 186 23.61 1.45 -2.42
N ASP A 187 24.56 0.71 -1.83
CA ASP A 187 25.89 1.23 -1.47
C ASP A 187 26.89 1.20 -2.64
N GLY A 188 26.48 0.77 -3.81
CA GLY A 188 27.32 0.67 -5.00
C GLY A 188 28.31 -0.47 -5.01
N LYS A 189 28.21 -1.43 -4.06
CA LYS A 189 29.06 -2.61 -4.00
C LYS A 189 28.36 -3.85 -4.53
N GLY A 190 29.14 -4.92 -4.73
CA GLY A 190 28.59 -6.20 -5.16
C GLY A 190 27.89 -6.16 -6.51
N ASN A 191 28.34 -5.27 -7.41
CA ASN A 191 27.77 -4.99 -8.72
C ASN A 191 26.40 -4.23 -8.67
N GLY A 192 26.07 -3.62 -7.53
CA GLY A 192 24.90 -2.73 -7.40
C GLY A 192 25.22 -1.27 -7.70
N PRO A 193 24.23 -0.34 -7.66
CA PRO A 193 22.82 -0.70 -7.53
C PRO A 193 22.24 -1.25 -8.84
N ALA A 194 21.36 -2.24 -8.75
CA ALA A 194 20.55 -2.67 -9.88
C ALA A 194 19.37 -1.70 -10.03
N LEU A 195 19.24 -1.06 -11.19
CA LEU A 195 18.19 -0.09 -11.49
C LEU A 195 17.21 -0.59 -12.54
N GLU A 196 17.60 -1.63 -13.29
CA GLU A 196 16.82 -2.22 -14.38
C GLU A 196 16.80 -3.75 -14.26
N ASN A 197 15.98 -4.40 -15.08
CA ASN A 197 15.98 -5.84 -15.25
C ASN A 197 17.24 -6.25 -16.06
N ALA A 198 18.31 -6.54 -15.35
CA ALA A 198 19.58 -6.92 -15.94
C ALA A 198 20.17 -8.14 -15.25
N ASP A 199 20.84 -8.98 -16.01
CA ASP A 199 21.58 -10.15 -15.52
C ASP A 199 22.84 -9.69 -14.82
N GLY A 200 22.94 -9.92 -13.50
CA GLY A 200 23.81 -9.10 -12.72
C GLY A 200 25.11 -9.67 -12.22
N GLY A 201 25.17 -10.92 -11.84
CA GLY A 201 26.33 -11.43 -11.06
C GLY A 201 26.50 -10.63 -9.78
N TYR A 202 25.39 -10.34 -9.10
CA TYR A 202 25.35 -9.61 -7.84
C TYR A 202 25.97 -10.41 -6.70
N SER A 203 26.50 -9.75 -5.67
CA SER A 203 27.23 -10.45 -4.58
C SER A 203 27.02 -9.90 -3.18
N TRP A 204 25.98 -9.07 -2.94
CA TRP A 204 25.59 -8.75 -1.57
C TRP A 204 24.78 -9.89 -0.92
N SER A 205 24.68 -9.91 0.41
CA SER A 205 24.00 -10.97 1.18
C SER A 205 22.51 -11.02 0.92
N THR A 206 21.94 -12.22 0.95
CA THR A 206 20.51 -12.47 0.77
C THR A 206 19.90 -13.15 1.99
N LEU A 207 18.57 -12.99 2.15
CA LEU A 207 17.84 -13.62 3.27
C LEU A 207 17.94 -15.16 3.27
N PRO A 208 17.81 -15.89 2.14
CA PRO A 208 17.98 -17.35 2.17
C PRO A 208 19.34 -17.83 2.68
N GLU A 209 20.42 -17.10 2.42
CA GLU A 209 21.75 -17.42 3.00
C GLU A 209 21.76 -17.25 4.52
N GLN A 210 21.08 -16.21 5.02
CA GLN A 210 20.97 -15.97 6.46
C GLN A 210 20.12 -17.05 7.13
N LEU A 211 19.01 -17.46 6.52
CA LEU A 211 18.18 -18.57 6.99
C LEU A 211 18.99 -19.86 7.03
N GLN A 212 19.76 -20.15 5.97
CA GLN A 212 20.64 -21.32 5.90
C GLN A 212 21.66 -21.32 7.04
N THR A 213 22.29 -20.19 7.29
CA THR A 213 23.29 -20.03 8.37
C THR A 213 22.66 -20.18 9.75
N ALA A 214 21.43 -19.69 9.92
CA ALA A 214 20.68 -19.78 11.18
C ALA A 214 20.06 -21.17 11.43
N GLY A 215 20.14 -22.10 10.47
CA GLY A 215 19.50 -23.41 10.55
C GLY A 215 17.98 -23.38 10.44
N ILE A 216 17.43 -22.31 9.90
CA ILE A 216 16.00 -22.17 9.60
C ILE A 216 15.75 -22.80 8.23
N SER A 217 14.82 -23.76 8.17
CA SER A 217 14.52 -24.46 6.92
C SER A 217 13.82 -23.55 5.92
N TRP A 218 14.25 -23.60 4.67
CA TRP A 218 13.71 -22.79 3.60
C TRP A 218 13.76 -23.48 2.25
N LYS A 219 12.83 -23.13 1.33
CA LYS A 219 12.83 -23.57 -0.06
C LYS A 219 12.21 -22.51 -0.97
N ILE A 220 12.68 -22.46 -2.22
CA ILE A 220 12.03 -21.77 -3.32
C ILE A 220 11.41 -22.82 -4.23
N TYR A 221 10.09 -22.83 -4.33
CA TYR A 221 9.31 -23.73 -5.19
C TYR A 221 9.04 -23.07 -6.53
N GLN A 222 9.43 -23.72 -7.61
CA GLN A 222 9.25 -23.25 -8.99
C GLN A 222 9.12 -24.44 -9.94
N ASP A 223 8.64 -24.23 -11.15
CA ASP A 223 8.82 -25.23 -12.20
C ASP A 223 10.24 -25.15 -12.76
N GLN A 224 10.81 -26.32 -13.10
CA GLN A 224 12.19 -26.36 -13.58
C GLN A 224 12.38 -25.91 -15.03
N GLY A 225 11.30 -25.88 -15.83
CA GLY A 225 11.40 -25.54 -17.24
C GLY A 225 12.44 -26.40 -17.99
N GLN A 226 13.18 -25.75 -18.87
CA GLN A 226 14.25 -26.40 -19.67
C GLN A 226 15.63 -26.35 -19.00
N GLY A 227 15.77 -25.79 -17.81
CA GLY A 227 17.02 -25.61 -17.11
C GLY A 227 17.60 -24.21 -17.26
N THR A 228 18.92 -24.05 -17.06
CA THR A 228 19.61 -22.76 -17.14
C THR A 228 19.70 -22.27 -18.57
N ASP A 229 19.24 -21.05 -18.85
CA ASP A 229 19.46 -20.38 -20.13
C ASP A 229 20.81 -19.66 -20.19
N GLU A 230 21.11 -19.03 -21.35
CA GLU A 230 22.36 -18.28 -21.57
C GLU A 230 22.47 -17.04 -20.67
N ALA A 231 21.33 -16.49 -20.20
CA ALA A 231 21.27 -15.38 -19.27
C ALA A 231 21.40 -15.82 -17.80
N HIS A 232 21.59 -17.12 -17.54
CA HIS A 232 21.65 -17.71 -16.20
C HIS A 232 20.36 -17.59 -15.37
N ILE A 233 19.25 -17.28 -16.02
CA ILE A 233 17.90 -17.26 -15.41
C ILE A 233 17.36 -18.68 -15.44
N TRP A 234 17.78 -19.47 -14.48
CA TRP A 234 17.48 -20.89 -14.44
C TRP A 234 15.98 -21.16 -14.37
N GLY A 235 15.49 -21.96 -15.34
CA GLY A 235 14.12 -22.42 -15.41
C GLY A 235 13.14 -21.53 -16.17
N TRP A 236 13.54 -20.38 -16.72
CA TRP A 236 12.67 -19.64 -17.63
C TRP A 236 12.58 -20.36 -18.98
N ASP A 237 11.38 -20.76 -19.37
CA ASP A 237 11.09 -21.39 -20.64
C ASP A 237 10.38 -20.41 -21.58
N GLN A 238 11.15 -19.69 -22.39
CA GLN A 238 10.61 -18.72 -23.35
C GLN A 238 9.75 -19.34 -24.44
N THR A 239 9.80 -20.68 -24.62
CA THR A 239 9.02 -21.41 -25.62
C THR A 239 7.71 -21.99 -25.07
N ASN A 240 7.63 -22.13 -23.76
CA ASN A 240 6.45 -22.62 -23.06
C ASN A 240 6.14 -21.79 -21.81
N PRO A 241 5.30 -20.75 -21.91
CA PRO A 241 5.00 -19.85 -20.79
C PRO A 241 4.24 -20.52 -19.64
N TYR A 242 3.76 -21.74 -19.83
CA TYR A 242 3.10 -22.53 -18.79
C TYR A 242 4.07 -23.41 -17.98
N ALA A 243 5.34 -23.32 -18.25
CA ALA A 243 6.43 -24.02 -17.56
C ALA A 243 7.54 -23.03 -17.17
N GLY A 244 8.45 -23.48 -16.31
CA GLY A 244 9.56 -22.64 -15.84
C GLY A 244 9.16 -21.62 -14.78
N ASN A 245 9.96 -20.55 -14.65
CA ASN A 245 9.85 -19.58 -13.56
C ASN A 245 9.80 -18.10 -14.01
N TYR A 246 9.69 -17.83 -15.29
CA TYR A 246 9.65 -16.47 -15.88
C TYR A 246 10.85 -15.58 -15.51
N GLY A 247 11.95 -16.11 -15.01
CA GLY A 247 13.05 -15.31 -14.46
C GLY A 247 12.79 -14.71 -13.08
N CYS A 248 11.59 -14.87 -12.53
CA CYS A 248 11.17 -14.25 -11.26
C CYS A 248 11.81 -14.86 -10.01
N ASN A 249 12.55 -15.99 -10.15
CA ASN A 249 13.48 -16.43 -9.12
C ASN A 249 14.79 -15.63 -9.20
N SER A 250 14.69 -14.32 -9.05
CA SER A 250 15.82 -13.40 -9.26
C SER A 250 16.96 -13.53 -8.23
N VAL A 251 16.80 -14.34 -7.19
CA VAL A 251 17.93 -14.72 -6.31
C VAL A 251 19.01 -15.47 -7.08
N LEU A 252 18.65 -16.14 -8.18
CA LEU A 252 19.59 -16.84 -9.06
C LEU A 252 20.50 -15.91 -9.87
N LEU A 253 20.24 -14.60 -9.87
CA LEU A 253 21.13 -13.58 -10.46
C LEU A 253 22.34 -13.26 -9.56
N PHE A 254 22.38 -13.81 -8.36
CA PHE A 254 23.50 -13.64 -7.42
C PHE A 254 24.57 -14.72 -7.61
N ASN A 255 25.83 -14.30 -7.58
CA ASN A 255 26.99 -15.16 -7.80
C ASN A 255 27.01 -16.39 -6.87
N GLN A 256 26.64 -16.22 -5.59
CA GLN A 256 26.63 -17.29 -4.61
C GLN A 256 25.63 -18.42 -4.94
N TYR A 257 24.57 -18.13 -5.71
CA TYR A 257 23.65 -19.16 -6.18
C TYR A 257 24.08 -19.74 -7.52
N GLN A 258 24.59 -18.90 -8.43
CA GLN A 258 25.08 -19.35 -9.74
C GLN A 258 26.27 -20.31 -9.59
N GLN A 259 27.17 -20.04 -8.65
CA GLN A 259 28.37 -20.81 -8.36
C GLN A 259 28.14 -21.90 -7.30
N ALA A 260 26.93 -22.07 -6.79
CA ALA A 260 26.64 -23.09 -5.80
C ALA A 260 26.82 -24.51 -6.37
N GLU A 261 27.56 -25.36 -5.64
CA GLU A 261 27.74 -26.74 -6.01
C GLU A 261 26.40 -27.51 -6.01
N PRO A 262 26.12 -28.37 -7.00
CA PRO A 262 24.82 -29.05 -7.15
C PRO A 262 24.34 -29.82 -5.90
N GLY A 263 25.24 -30.29 -5.06
CA GLY A 263 24.92 -30.98 -3.81
C GLY A 263 24.76 -30.07 -2.60
N SER A 264 25.03 -28.78 -2.72
CA SER A 264 24.96 -27.84 -1.60
C SER A 264 23.50 -27.48 -1.23
N PRO A 265 23.22 -27.17 0.05
CA PRO A 265 21.89 -26.71 0.47
C PRO A 265 21.42 -25.47 -0.33
N LEU A 266 22.32 -24.53 -0.59
CA LEU A 266 22.00 -23.32 -1.32
C LEU A 266 21.52 -23.62 -2.77
N PHE A 267 22.19 -24.56 -3.45
CA PHE A 267 21.76 -25.04 -4.76
C PHE A 267 20.41 -25.76 -4.69
N GLN A 268 20.29 -26.71 -3.78
CA GLN A 268 19.10 -27.57 -3.69
C GLN A 268 17.84 -26.78 -3.28
N ASN A 269 17.95 -25.90 -2.29
CA ASN A 269 16.80 -25.18 -1.76
C ASN A 269 16.35 -24.01 -2.64
N ALA A 270 17.26 -23.40 -3.43
CA ALA A 270 16.92 -22.32 -4.34
C ALA A 270 16.24 -22.79 -5.66
N ARG A 271 16.27 -24.09 -5.95
CA ARG A 271 15.84 -24.65 -7.24
C ARG A 271 14.89 -25.84 -7.09
N ASN A 272 14.07 -25.83 -6.05
CA ASN A 272 13.07 -26.89 -5.87
C ASN A 272 11.89 -26.67 -6.80
N GLY A 273 11.63 -27.61 -7.66
CA GLY A 273 10.55 -27.44 -8.61
C GLY A 273 9.92 -28.73 -9.08
N THR A 274 8.74 -28.62 -9.61
CA THR A 274 8.07 -29.64 -10.38
C THR A 274 8.49 -29.52 -11.85
N LYS A 275 8.48 -30.64 -12.52
CA LYS A 275 8.70 -30.71 -13.97
C LYS A 275 7.35 -30.81 -14.68
N VAL A 276 6.61 -29.73 -14.76
CA VAL A 276 5.31 -29.70 -15.46
C VAL A 276 5.43 -30.18 -16.89
N SER A 277 6.53 -29.82 -17.55
CA SER A 277 6.83 -30.21 -18.92
C SER A 277 7.10 -31.71 -19.12
N VAL A 278 7.26 -32.52 -18.05
CA VAL A 278 7.72 -33.91 -18.12
C VAL A 278 6.70 -34.92 -17.61
N ALA A 279 5.69 -34.58 -16.88
CA ALA A 279 4.63 -35.43 -16.30
C ALA A 279 4.47 -35.23 -14.78
N GLY A 280 4.21 -34.06 -14.35
CA GLY A 280 3.85 -33.72 -12.96
C GLY A 280 2.83 -32.61 -12.94
N SER A 281 2.36 -32.22 -11.77
CA SER A 281 1.60 -31.00 -11.60
C SER A 281 2.48 -29.90 -11.04
N LEU A 282 2.12 -28.64 -11.29
CA LEU A 282 2.80 -27.45 -10.78
C LEU A 282 3.08 -27.48 -9.28
N PHE A 283 2.29 -28.24 -8.53
CA PHE A 283 2.30 -28.22 -7.07
C PHE A 283 2.69 -29.56 -6.44
N ASP A 284 3.16 -30.54 -7.23
CA ASP A 284 3.40 -31.89 -6.72
C ASP A 284 4.37 -31.88 -5.53
N LEU A 285 5.51 -31.23 -5.66
CA LEU A 285 6.50 -31.17 -4.57
C LEU A 285 5.99 -30.34 -3.38
N PHE A 286 5.42 -29.17 -3.63
CA PHE A 286 4.87 -28.31 -2.58
C PHE A 286 3.73 -29.04 -1.82
N ARG A 287 2.84 -29.71 -2.55
CA ARG A 287 1.75 -30.49 -1.98
C ARG A 287 2.26 -31.70 -1.18
N GLN A 288 3.27 -32.39 -1.68
CA GLN A 288 3.89 -33.52 -0.97
C GLN A 288 4.53 -33.06 0.35
N ASP A 289 5.27 -31.94 0.34
CA ASP A 289 5.87 -31.39 1.55
C ASP A 289 4.79 -30.94 2.55
N ALA A 290 3.72 -30.28 2.11
CA ALA A 290 2.60 -29.90 2.96
C ALA A 290 1.86 -31.11 3.56
N LEU A 291 1.51 -32.12 2.72
CA LEU A 291 0.83 -33.33 3.17
C LEU A 291 1.69 -34.16 4.14
N GLY A 292 2.96 -34.24 3.88
CA GLY A 292 3.93 -34.99 4.69
C GLY A 292 4.35 -34.30 5.98
N GLY A 293 3.89 -33.06 6.23
CA GLY A 293 4.35 -32.25 7.37
C GLY A 293 5.83 -31.83 7.27
N ASN A 294 6.35 -31.78 6.04
CA ASN A 294 7.76 -31.42 5.74
C ASN A 294 7.87 -30.03 5.08
N LEU A 295 6.80 -29.24 5.12
CA LEU A 295 6.83 -27.88 4.58
C LEU A 295 7.89 -27.07 5.35
N PRO A 296 8.83 -26.39 4.67
CA PRO A 296 9.83 -25.57 5.36
C PRO A 296 9.23 -24.43 6.18
N GLN A 297 10.03 -23.89 7.09
CA GLN A 297 9.64 -22.74 7.91
C GLN A 297 9.46 -21.47 7.06
N VAL A 298 10.24 -21.30 5.97
CA VAL A 298 10.09 -20.20 5.03
C VAL A 298 10.10 -20.74 3.61
N CYS A 299 9.04 -20.40 2.85
CA CYS A 299 8.83 -20.86 1.49
C CYS A 299 8.56 -19.68 0.56
N TRP A 300 9.18 -19.66 -0.59
CA TRP A 300 8.79 -18.81 -1.71
C TRP A 300 8.24 -19.67 -2.83
N ILE A 301 7.21 -19.17 -3.49
CA ILE A 301 6.63 -19.78 -4.69
C ILE A 301 6.85 -18.82 -5.84
N VAL A 302 7.44 -19.32 -6.92
CA VAL A 302 7.69 -18.56 -8.14
C VAL A 302 6.91 -19.21 -9.28
N PRO A 303 5.89 -18.53 -9.83
CA PRO A 303 5.03 -19.10 -10.86
C PRO A 303 5.72 -19.12 -12.24
N PRO A 304 5.27 -20.01 -13.15
CA PRO A 304 5.50 -19.86 -14.57
C PRO A 304 4.87 -18.57 -15.12
N GLU A 305 5.38 -18.08 -16.24
CA GLU A 305 4.98 -16.82 -16.89
C GLU A 305 3.46 -16.63 -16.97
N ALA A 306 2.75 -17.62 -17.49
CA ALA A 306 1.30 -17.56 -17.70
C ALA A 306 0.47 -17.39 -16.42
N TYR A 307 1.03 -17.65 -15.25
CA TYR A 307 0.34 -17.56 -13.96
C TYR A 307 0.82 -16.42 -13.08
N THR A 308 1.74 -15.58 -13.57
CA THR A 308 2.33 -14.47 -12.82
C THR A 308 1.39 -13.29 -12.61
N GLU A 309 0.33 -13.19 -13.40
CA GLU A 309 -0.55 -12.02 -13.53
C GLU A 309 0.12 -10.80 -14.18
N HIS A 310 1.35 -10.93 -14.73
CA HIS A 310 1.93 -9.89 -15.57
C HIS A 310 0.86 -9.39 -16.58
N PRO A 311 0.72 -8.09 -16.89
CA PRO A 311 -0.42 -7.58 -17.66
C PRO A 311 -0.74 -8.33 -18.94
N ASN A 312 0.27 -8.79 -19.64
CA ASN A 312 0.12 -9.60 -20.85
C ASN A 312 -0.32 -11.07 -20.60
N TRP A 313 -0.74 -11.37 -19.37
CA TRP A 313 -1.40 -12.62 -18.95
C TRP A 313 -2.67 -12.31 -18.13
N PRO A 314 -3.70 -13.16 -18.24
CA PRO A 314 -4.95 -12.93 -17.54
C PRO A 314 -4.81 -13.01 -16.01
N ALA A 315 -5.35 -12.02 -15.30
CA ALA A 315 -5.42 -12.01 -13.84
C ALA A 315 -6.08 -13.29 -13.28
N ASN A 316 -7.10 -13.83 -13.97
CA ASN A 316 -7.80 -15.03 -13.53
C ASN A 316 -6.99 -16.33 -13.71
N TYR A 317 -5.92 -16.33 -14.53
CA TYR A 317 -4.98 -17.47 -14.54
C TYR A 317 -4.19 -17.51 -13.22
N GLY A 318 -3.77 -16.35 -12.70
CA GLY A 318 -3.18 -16.25 -11.38
C GLY A 318 -4.15 -16.63 -10.28
N ALA A 319 -5.43 -16.24 -10.38
CA ALA A 319 -6.48 -16.66 -9.44
C ALA A 319 -6.58 -18.20 -9.35
N TRP A 320 -6.54 -18.90 -10.47
CA TRP A 320 -6.51 -20.36 -10.49
C TRP A 320 -5.23 -20.88 -9.80
N TYR A 321 -4.07 -20.30 -10.10
CA TYR A 321 -2.79 -20.70 -9.52
C TYR A 321 -2.79 -20.52 -7.98
N ILE A 322 -3.26 -19.39 -7.49
CA ILE A 322 -3.37 -19.10 -6.04
C ILE A 322 -4.32 -20.10 -5.37
N SER A 323 -5.44 -20.46 -6.02
CA SER A 323 -6.36 -21.43 -5.47
C SER A 323 -5.74 -22.82 -5.30
N GLN A 324 -4.85 -23.24 -6.22
CA GLN A 324 -4.11 -24.50 -6.11
C GLN A 324 -3.10 -24.49 -4.94
N ILE A 325 -2.48 -23.35 -4.66
CA ILE A 325 -1.61 -23.18 -3.48
C ILE A 325 -2.44 -23.35 -2.19
N LEU A 326 -3.58 -22.67 -2.09
CA LEU A 326 -4.48 -22.81 -0.95
C LEU A 326 -4.99 -24.26 -0.78
N ASP A 327 -5.34 -24.93 -1.87
CA ASP A 327 -5.76 -26.33 -1.85
C ASP A 327 -4.63 -27.26 -1.39
N ALA A 328 -3.38 -26.96 -1.75
CA ALA A 328 -2.22 -27.73 -1.28
C ALA A 328 -1.97 -27.54 0.23
N LEU A 329 -2.02 -26.29 0.71
CA LEU A 329 -1.83 -25.96 2.14
C LEU A 329 -2.96 -26.54 3.00
N THR A 330 -4.21 -26.39 2.58
CA THR A 330 -5.39 -26.85 3.34
C THR A 330 -5.61 -28.36 3.24
N ALA A 331 -4.88 -29.06 2.37
CA ALA A 331 -4.88 -30.52 2.32
C ALA A 331 -4.34 -31.16 3.60
N ASN A 332 -3.49 -30.44 4.35
CA ASN A 332 -3.08 -30.79 5.70
C ASN A 332 -3.54 -29.70 6.69
N PRO A 333 -4.64 -29.91 7.43
CA PRO A 333 -5.16 -28.92 8.36
C PRO A 333 -4.16 -28.50 9.47
N GLU A 334 -3.29 -29.38 9.89
CA GLU A 334 -2.27 -29.09 10.90
C GLU A 334 -1.24 -28.08 10.37
N VAL A 335 -0.76 -28.26 9.14
CA VAL A 335 0.15 -27.32 8.46
C VAL A 335 -0.55 -25.99 8.26
N TRP A 336 -1.77 -25.99 7.70
CA TRP A 336 -2.51 -24.76 7.46
C TRP A 336 -2.77 -23.97 8.74
N SER A 337 -3.13 -24.65 9.84
CA SER A 337 -3.44 -24.00 11.13
C SER A 337 -2.29 -23.16 11.71
N LYS A 338 -1.07 -23.35 11.19
CA LYS A 338 0.18 -22.71 11.61
C LYS A 338 0.85 -21.89 10.50
N THR A 339 0.13 -21.62 9.41
CA THR A 339 0.67 -20.98 8.22
C THR A 339 0.29 -19.50 8.13
N ALA A 340 1.26 -18.66 7.77
CA ALA A 340 1.07 -17.31 7.25
C ALA A 340 1.42 -17.30 5.76
N PHE A 341 0.44 -17.04 4.89
CA PHE A 341 0.62 -16.92 3.46
C PHE A 341 0.49 -15.46 3.04
N PHE A 342 1.53 -14.90 2.43
CA PHE A 342 1.59 -13.56 1.89
C PHE A 342 1.47 -13.60 0.37
N LEU A 343 0.44 -12.93 -0.15
CA LEU A 343 0.23 -12.73 -1.58
C LEU A 343 0.42 -11.25 -1.89
N THR A 344 1.43 -10.95 -2.70
CA THR A 344 1.73 -9.57 -3.11
C THR A 344 2.17 -9.52 -4.57
N TYR A 345 2.49 -8.31 -5.06
CA TYR A 345 2.97 -8.03 -6.40
C TYR A 345 4.29 -7.26 -6.30
N ASP A 346 5.19 -7.49 -7.23
CA ASP A 346 6.53 -6.91 -7.18
C ASP A 346 6.54 -5.41 -7.47
N GLU A 347 5.75 -4.97 -8.46
CA GLU A 347 5.61 -3.55 -8.79
C GLU A 347 4.27 -3.30 -9.52
N ASN A 348 4.02 -2.06 -9.93
CA ASN A 348 2.73 -1.63 -10.47
C ASN A 348 2.63 -1.71 -12.00
N ASP A 349 3.63 -2.21 -12.73
CA ASP A 349 3.73 -2.01 -14.18
C ASP A 349 3.75 -0.50 -14.51
N GLY A 350 2.93 -0.09 -15.46
CA GLY A 350 2.59 1.31 -15.64
C GLY A 350 1.22 1.69 -15.10
N PHE A 351 0.54 0.83 -14.32
CA PHE A 351 -0.79 1.15 -13.82
C PHE A 351 -0.76 2.19 -12.71
N PHE A 352 -1.69 3.12 -12.83
CA PHE A 352 -1.86 4.24 -11.90
C PHE A 352 -2.27 3.75 -10.50
N ASP A 353 -1.74 4.43 -9.49
CA ASP A 353 -2.23 4.42 -8.13
C ASP A 353 -2.34 5.85 -7.62
N HIS A 354 -3.46 6.21 -6.98
CA HIS A 354 -3.70 7.60 -6.59
C HIS A 354 -2.90 8.05 -5.37
N VAL A 355 -2.41 7.11 -4.57
CA VAL A 355 -1.64 7.44 -3.38
C VAL A 355 -0.19 7.71 -3.77
N VAL A 356 0.24 8.94 -3.59
CA VAL A 356 1.64 9.29 -3.81
C VAL A 356 2.52 8.53 -2.81
N PRO A 357 3.51 7.75 -3.27
CA PRO A 357 4.32 6.96 -2.38
C PRO A 357 5.12 7.83 -1.40
N PRO A 358 5.29 7.40 -0.14
CA PRO A 358 6.22 8.05 0.77
C PRO A 358 7.65 7.84 0.28
N THR A 359 8.36 8.94 0.02
CA THR A 359 9.75 8.94 -0.43
C THR A 359 10.60 9.82 0.50
N PRO A 360 11.90 9.53 0.63
CA PRO A 360 12.80 10.43 1.34
C PRO A 360 13.01 11.73 0.55
N PRO A 361 13.23 12.88 1.22
CA PRO A 361 13.62 14.11 0.53
C PRO A 361 14.99 13.94 -0.13
N GLN A 362 15.09 14.30 -1.42
CA GLN A 362 16.35 14.18 -2.18
C GLN A 362 17.37 15.26 -1.79
N ALA A 363 16.90 16.42 -1.34
CA ALA A 363 17.72 17.54 -0.92
C ALA A 363 16.99 18.35 0.16
N ARG A 364 17.74 19.23 0.87
CA ARG A 364 17.17 20.15 1.88
C ARG A 364 16.04 21.03 1.33
N ALA A 365 16.11 21.40 0.07
CA ALA A 365 15.07 22.19 -0.59
C ALA A 365 13.75 21.43 -0.81
N GLN A 366 13.78 20.09 -0.75
CA GLN A 366 12.62 19.22 -0.93
C GLN A 366 12.11 18.61 0.38
N GLY A 367 12.71 18.97 1.53
CA GLY A 367 12.24 18.53 2.84
C GLY A 367 13.36 18.16 3.81
N LEU A 368 12.97 17.44 4.87
CA LEU A 368 13.86 17.02 5.95
C LEU A 368 13.49 15.61 6.45
N SER A 369 14.47 14.98 7.08
CA SER A 369 14.27 13.71 7.77
C SER A 369 15.00 13.73 9.11
N THR A 370 14.37 13.22 10.16
CA THR A 370 15.03 12.93 11.44
C THR A 370 15.74 11.57 11.42
N VAL A 371 15.51 10.77 10.37
CA VAL A 371 16.16 9.47 10.15
C VAL A 371 17.25 9.63 9.09
N SER A 372 18.34 8.87 9.22
CA SER A 372 19.41 8.85 8.21
C SER A 372 18.88 8.40 6.84
N LEU A 373 19.23 9.16 5.80
CA LEU A 373 18.91 8.88 4.40
C LEU A 373 20.04 8.19 3.63
N THR A 374 21.03 7.65 4.34
CA THR A 374 22.16 6.93 3.73
C THR A 374 21.64 5.80 2.85
N ASN A 375 22.09 5.77 1.60
CA ASN A 375 21.73 4.77 0.57
C ASN A 375 20.24 4.75 0.16
N GLU A 376 19.50 5.85 0.34
CA GLU A 376 18.11 5.98 -0.14
C GLU A 376 17.97 6.81 -1.42
N ILE A 377 19.00 7.54 -1.81
CA ILE A 377 19.00 8.40 -3.00
C ILE A 377 20.08 7.93 -3.97
N PHE A 378 19.67 7.60 -5.18
CA PHE A 378 20.59 7.37 -6.28
C PHE A 378 21.11 8.74 -6.81
N PRO A 379 22.44 8.94 -6.89
CA PRO A 379 22.99 10.25 -7.25
C PRO A 379 22.85 10.61 -8.73
N GLY A 380 22.38 9.69 -9.56
CA GLY A 380 22.36 9.82 -11.00
C GLY A 380 23.68 9.44 -11.67
N ASN A 381 23.63 9.15 -12.96
CA ASN A 381 24.77 8.92 -13.81
C ASN A 381 24.45 9.32 -15.27
N SER A 382 25.26 8.92 -16.24
CA SER A 382 25.03 9.25 -17.66
C SER A 382 23.82 8.56 -18.29
N GLN A 383 23.28 7.50 -17.68
CA GLN A 383 22.15 6.70 -18.19
C GLN A 383 20.87 6.94 -17.40
N PHE A 384 20.97 7.14 -16.09
CA PHE A 384 19.84 7.21 -15.19
C PHE A 384 19.80 8.52 -14.43
N VAL A 385 18.62 9.11 -14.35
CA VAL A 385 18.37 10.33 -13.56
C VAL A 385 18.57 10.06 -12.07
N ALA A 386 19.01 11.11 -11.33
CA ALA A 386 19.04 11.05 -9.88
C ALA A 386 17.63 10.94 -9.30
N GLY A 387 17.47 10.21 -8.20
CA GLY A 387 16.19 10.10 -7.54
C GLY A 387 16.19 9.17 -6.33
N PRO A 388 15.12 9.12 -5.55
CA PRO A 388 14.98 8.16 -4.47
C PRO A 388 14.79 6.75 -5.06
N TYR A 389 15.35 5.73 -4.41
CA TYR A 389 15.08 4.35 -4.81
C TYR A 389 13.60 3.98 -4.63
N GLY A 390 12.92 4.54 -3.65
CA GLY A 390 11.51 4.29 -3.34
C GLY A 390 11.08 5.02 -2.06
N LEU A 391 9.93 4.66 -1.46
CA LEU A 391 9.04 3.57 -1.88
C LEU A 391 8.42 3.86 -3.26
N GLY A 392 7.99 2.79 -3.94
CA GLY A 392 7.20 2.92 -5.17
C GLY A 392 5.69 2.95 -4.91
N MET A 393 4.92 2.71 -5.96
CA MET A 393 3.46 2.76 -5.91
C MET A 393 2.89 1.67 -5.00
N ARG A 394 1.63 1.83 -4.57
CA ARG A 394 0.97 0.74 -3.86
C ARG A 394 0.73 -0.42 -4.80
N VAL A 395 0.96 -1.61 -4.26
CA VAL A 395 0.62 -2.89 -4.91
C VAL A 395 -0.29 -3.70 -3.99
N PRO A 396 -1.11 -4.62 -4.51
CA PRO A 396 -1.93 -5.46 -3.66
C PRO A 396 -1.10 -6.30 -2.68
N MET A 397 -1.52 -6.33 -1.41
CA MET A 397 -0.98 -7.24 -0.39
C MET A 397 -2.13 -7.84 0.38
N LEU A 398 -2.23 -9.16 0.35
CA LEU A 398 -3.17 -9.96 1.11
C LEU A 398 -2.42 -10.84 2.09
N VAL A 399 -2.77 -10.73 3.36
CA VAL A 399 -2.26 -11.61 4.42
C VAL A 399 -3.30 -12.70 4.66
N ILE A 400 -2.97 -13.92 4.23
CA ILE A 400 -3.88 -15.07 4.16
C ILE A 400 -3.45 -16.09 5.22
N SER A 401 -4.19 -16.16 6.32
CA SER A 401 -3.84 -17.00 7.46
C SER A 401 -5.07 -17.24 8.33
N PRO A 402 -5.12 -18.34 9.09
CA PRO A 402 -6.15 -18.50 10.11
C PRO A 402 -6.23 -17.35 11.12
N TRP A 403 -5.14 -16.61 11.32
CA TRP A 403 -5.08 -15.44 12.21
C TRP A 403 -5.38 -14.09 11.53
N SER A 404 -5.71 -14.08 10.24
CA SER A 404 -6.00 -12.84 9.49
C SER A 404 -7.38 -12.83 8.84
N THR A 405 -8.29 -13.70 9.29
CA THR A 405 -9.65 -13.86 8.72
C THR A 405 -10.58 -12.69 9.07
N GLY A 406 -11.63 -12.45 8.25
CA GLY A 406 -12.72 -11.52 8.53
C GLY A 406 -12.72 -10.21 7.75
N GLY A 407 -11.99 -10.14 6.62
CA GLY A 407 -12.04 -9.01 5.68
C GLY A 407 -11.54 -7.69 6.27
N TRP A 408 -10.43 -7.72 7.00
CA TRP A 408 -9.84 -6.55 7.65
C TRP A 408 -9.03 -5.70 6.67
N VAL A 409 -8.86 -4.43 7.02
CA VAL A 409 -7.93 -3.52 6.35
C VAL A 409 -6.84 -3.09 7.32
N ASN A 410 -5.60 -3.13 6.86
CA ASN A 410 -4.44 -2.59 7.56
C ASN A 410 -3.83 -1.46 6.72
N SER A 411 -3.90 -0.24 7.23
CA SER A 411 -3.40 0.97 6.56
C SER A 411 -2.05 1.45 7.11
N GLN A 412 -1.28 0.56 7.76
CA GLN A 412 0.13 0.83 8.08
C GLN A 412 0.97 0.78 6.81
N VAL A 413 1.94 1.68 6.70
CA VAL A 413 2.88 1.68 5.57
C VAL A 413 3.78 0.45 5.64
N PHE A 414 3.80 -0.32 4.57
CA PHE A 414 4.64 -1.49 4.37
C PHE A 414 5.32 -1.45 2.99
N ASP A 415 6.37 -2.24 2.82
CA ASP A 415 6.97 -2.55 1.53
C ASP A 415 7.53 -3.98 1.50
N HIS A 416 8.26 -4.37 0.46
CA HIS A 416 8.79 -5.74 0.35
C HIS A 416 9.76 -6.10 1.47
N THR A 417 10.46 -5.13 2.06
CA THR A 417 11.32 -5.38 3.24
C THR A 417 10.52 -5.78 4.48
N SER A 418 9.23 -5.46 4.52
CA SER A 418 8.33 -5.89 5.59
C SER A 418 8.20 -7.41 5.69
N LEU A 419 8.36 -8.13 4.56
CA LEU A 419 8.41 -9.60 4.55
C LEU A 419 9.64 -10.13 5.29
N ILE A 420 10.82 -9.55 5.04
CA ILE A 420 12.05 -9.87 5.77
C ILE A 420 11.86 -9.60 7.27
N ARG A 421 11.30 -8.43 7.60
CA ARG A 421 11.07 -8.01 8.99
C ARG A 421 10.06 -8.89 9.72
N PHE A 422 9.05 -9.41 9.01
CA PHE A 422 8.14 -10.39 9.58
C PHE A 422 8.86 -11.70 9.93
N ILE A 423 9.73 -12.19 9.03
CA ILE A 423 10.55 -13.35 9.26
C ILE A 423 11.51 -13.11 10.45
N GLN A 424 12.13 -11.94 10.53
CA GLN A 424 12.96 -11.55 11.68
C GLN A 424 12.15 -11.48 12.99
N ALA A 425 10.94 -10.90 12.95
CA ALA A 425 10.08 -10.85 14.13
C ALA A 425 9.68 -12.26 14.61
N ARG A 426 9.50 -13.21 13.67
CA ARG A 426 9.17 -14.61 13.99
C ARG A 426 10.33 -15.38 14.58
N PHE A 427 11.51 -15.25 14.02
CA PHE A 427 12.67 -16.06 14.41
C PHE A 427 13.61 -15.35 15.38
N GLY A 428 13.39 -14.08 15.65
CA GLY A 428 14.06 -13.32 16.71
C GLY A 428 15.59 -13.37 16.62
N SER A 429 16.22 -13.73 17.71
CA SER A 429 17.69 -13.76 17.83
C SER A 429 18.40 -14.84 17.00
N LEU A 430 17.68 -15.72 16.33
CA LEU A 430 18.27 -16.71 15.42
C LEU A 430 18.79 -16.06 14.14
N LEU A 431 18.16 -14.96 13.71
CA LEU A 431 18.59 -14.20 12.53
C LEU A 431 19.39 -12.97 12.97
N PRO A 432 20.50 -12.64 12.28
CA PRO A 432 21.13 -11.35 12.46
C PRO A 432 20.16 -10.22 12.05
N ASN A 433 20.36 -9.04 12.60
CA ASN A 433 19.67 -7.86 12.07
C ASN A 433 20.08 -7.70 10.61
N GLU A 434 19.08 -7.57 9.70
CA GLU A 434 19.36 -7.36 8.30
C GLU A 434 20.10 -6.03 8.09
N THR A 435 21.30 -6.13 7.54
CA THR A 435 22.17 -4.96 7.37
C THR A 435 21.90 -4.18 6.08
N ASN A 436 21.17 -4.78 5.15
CA ASN A 436 20.88 -4.17 3.85
C ASN A 436 19.62 -3.29 3.88
N ILE A 437 18.69 -3.51 4.84
CA ILE A 437 17.56 -2.61 5.02
C ILE A 437 18.08 -1.30 5.59
N THR A 438 17.96 -0.21 4.83
CA THR A 438 18.45 1.10 5.24
C THR A 438 17.74 1.62 6.50
N PRO A 439 18.36 2.52 7.26
CA PRO A 439 17.73 3.10 8.46
C PRO A 439 16.39 3.78 8.17
N TRP A 440 16.27 4.51 7.04
CA TRP A 440 15.03 5.18 6.68
C TRP A 440 13.91 4.17 6.41
N ARG A 441 14.19 3.15 5.61
CA ARG A 441 13.21 2.12 5.23
C ARG A 441 12.77 1.29 6.45
N ALA A 442 13.72 0.89 7.29
CA ALA A 442 13.42 0.20 8.54
C ALA A 442 12.55 1.03 9.50
N ALA A 443 12.68 2.36 9.46
CA ALA A 443 11.87 3.26 10.27
C ALA A 443 10.45 3.47 9.70
N VAL A 444 10.32 3.60 8.38
CA VAL A 444 9.05 3.95 7.70
C VAL A 444 8.16 2.73 7.49
N ALA A 445 8.70 1.63 6.97
CA ALA A 445 7.93 0.42 6.72
C ALA A 445 7.74 -0.41 8.00
N GLY A 446 6.53 -0.91 8.22
CA GLY A 446 6.21 -1.84 9.31
C GLY A 446 6.74 -3.26 9.06
N ASP A 447 6.44 -4.19 9.96
CA ASP A 447 6.88 -5.60 9.92
C ASP A 447 5.75 -6.59 9.62
N LEU A 448 4.59 -6.13 9.20
CA LEU A 448 3.37 -6.92 8.92
C LEU A 448 2.73 -7.61 10.13
N THR A 449 3.32 -7.58 11.32
CA THR A 449 2.72 -8.24 12.51
C THR A 449 1.36 -7.67 12.88
N SER A 450 1.13 -6.37 12.64
CA SER A 450 -0.15 -5.69 12.87
C SER A 450 -1.29 -6.17 11.97
N ALA A 451 -1.00 -6.94 10.92
CA ALA A 451 -2.01 -7.53 10.04
C ALA A 451 -2.64 -8.82 10.60
N PHE A 452 -2.10 -9.34 11.71
CA PHE A 452 -2.56 -10.57 12.34
C PHE A 452 -3.32 -10.28 13.64
N ARG A 453 -4.25 -11.16 13.96
CA ARG A 453 -5.06 -11.14 15.19
C ARG A 453 -4.95 -12.51 15.87
N PHE A 454 -3.83 -12.74 16.52
CA PHE A 454 -3.53 -14.02 17.15
C PHE A 454 -4.52 -14.45 18.27
N ALA A 455 -5.33 -13.52 18.77
CA ALA A 455 -6.31 -13.76 19.83
C ALA A 455 -7.76 -13.96 19.32
N GLN A 456 -7.97 -14.19 18.02
CA GLN A 456 -9.32 -14.29 17.43
C GLN A 456 -9.69 -15.71 16.98
N SER A 457 -11.01 -15.99 16.99
CA SER A 457 -11.60 -17.21 16.43
C SER A 457 -11.87 -17.05 14.94
N ALA A 458 -11.78 -18.14 14.17
CA ALA A 458 -12.10 -18.17 12.76
C ALA A 458 -13.57 -17.81 12.46
N VAL A 459 -13.83 -17.21 11.29
CA VAL A 459 -15.17 -16.86 10.81
C VAL A 459 -15.72 -18.01 9.96
N ALA A 460 -16.99 -18.38 10.15
CA ALA A 460 -17.63 -19.45 9.39
C ALA A 460 -17.92 -19.01 7.92
N PRO A 461 -17.59 -19.85 6.91
CA PRO A 461 -17.74 -19.50 5.50
C PRO A 461 -19.10 -19.90 4.92
N VAL A 462 -19.45 -19.27 3.77
CA VAL A 462 -20.57 -19.65 2.90
C VAL A 462 -20.00 -20.12 1.55
N LEU A 463 -20.48 -21.24 1.01
CA LEU A 463 -19.92 -21.93 -0.18
C LEU A 463 -20.24 -21.24 -1.52
N MET A 464 -19.30 -21.25 -2.47
CA MET A 464 -19.47 -20.83 -3.87
C MET A 464 -18.64 -21.64 -4.88
N SER A 465 -18.90 -21.38 -6.17
CA SER A 465 -18.27 -22.05 -7.30
C SER A 465 -16.75 -21.86 -7.36
N GLY A 466 -16.03 -22.95 -7.64
CA GLY A 466 -14.58 -22.99 -7.69
C GLY A 466 -13.94 -22.23 -8.88
N THR A 467 -12.62 -22.13 -8.85
CA THR A 467 -11.78 -21.44 -9.87
C THR A 467 -11.47 -22.30 -11.10
N ALA A 468 -12.04 -23.50 -11.22
CA ALA A 468 -11.75 -24.42 -12.31
C ALA A 468 -12.00 -23.83 -13.72
N SER A 469 -12.93 -22.88 -13.85
CA SER A 469 -13.21 -22.17 -15.09
C SER A 469 -12.13 -21.14 -15.47
N TYR A 470 -11.21 -20.82 -14.56
CA TYR A 470 -10.10 -19.90 -14.78
C TYR A 470 -8.81 -20.62 -15.19
N ALA A 471 -8.78 -21.94 -15.12
CA ALA A 471 -7.66 -22.70 -15.68
C ALA A 471 -7.47 -22.35 -17.17
N PRO A 472 -6.22 -22.18 -17.64
CA PRO A 472 -5.95 -21.93 -19.05
C PRO A 472 -6.61 -22.99 -19.94
N LYS A 473 -7.25 -22.55 -21.02
CA LYS A 473 -7.96 -23.44 -21.97
C LYS A 473 -7.04 -24.01 -23.06
N ASP A 474 -5.92 -23.36 -23.25
CA ASP A 474 -4.88 -23.73 -24.18
C ASP A 474 -3.50 -23.30 -23.66
N THR A 475 -2.44 -23.54 -24.41
CA THR A 475 -1.05 -23.21 -24.06
C THR A 475 -0.48 -22.11 -24.95
N VAL A 476 -1.35 -21.22 -25.46
CA VAL A 476 -0.97 -20.17 -26.42
C VAL A 476 -1.13 -18.80 -25.76
N ARG A 477 -0.13 -17.94 -25.90
CA ARG A 477 -0.27 -16.52 -25.60
C ARG A 477 -1.13 -15.85 -26.67
N HIS A 478 -2.23 -15.21 -26.25
CA HIS A 478 -3.11 -14.48 -27.12
C HIS A 478 -2.63 -13.03 -27.34
N PRO A 479 -3.10 -12.35 -28.42
CA PRO A 479 -2.74 -10.96 -28.67
C PRO A 479 -3.13 -10.02 -27.54
N ASP A 480 -2.31 -9.00 -27.30
CA ASP A 480 -2.52 -8.00 -26.27
C ASP A 480 -3.77 -7.15 -26.54
N TYR A 481 -4.58 -6.97 -25.51
CA TYR A 481 -5.70 -6.05 -25.50
C TYR A 481 -5.24 -4.67 -24.99
N SER A 482 -5.37 -3.65 -25.83
CA SER A 482 -5.08 -2.26 -25.51
C SER A 482 -6.40 -1.47 -25.43
N PRO A 483 -7.01 -1.31 -24.24
CA PRO A 483 -8.22 -0.53 -24.11
C PRO A 483 -7.96 0.96 -24.35
N THR A 484 -8.98 1.67 -24.81
CA THR A 484 -8.97 3.13 -24.94
C THR A 484 -9.94 3.73 -23.91
N PRO A 485 -9.59 4.90 -23.33
CA PRO A 485 -10.51 5.62 -22.46
C PRO A 485 -11.83 5.94 -23.19
N PRO A 486 -12.98 5.95 -22.50
CA PRO A 486 -14.25 6.31 -23.11
C PRO A 486 -14.27 7.81 -23.49
N GLU A 487 -14.99 8.17 -24.54
CA GLU A 487 -15.17 9.58 -24.95
C GLU A 487 -15.82 10.42 -23.83
N GLN A 488 -16.80 9.85 -23.14
CA GLN A 488 -17.43 10.48 -21.97
C GLN A 488 -16.83 9.83 -20.70
N GLN A 489 -15.94 10.57 -20.05
CA GLN A 489 -15.25 10.12 -18.87
C GLN A 489 -16.01 10.50 -17.60
N SER A 490 -15.98 9.61 -16.61
CA SER A 490 -16.49 9.85 -15.26
C SER A 490 -15.58 9.16 -14.25
N LEU A 491 -15.53 9.69 -13.03
CA LEU A 491 -14.82 9.00 -11.96
C LEU A 491 -15.43 7.63 -11.66
N PRO A 492 -14.64 6.61 -11.39
CA PRO A 492 -15.14 5.32 -10.98
C PRO A 492 -15.96 5.41 -9.69
N VAL A 493 -16.94 4.51 -9.56
CA VAL A 493 -17.72 4.36 -8.34
C VAL A 493 -17.11 3.22 -7.52
N GLN A 494 -16.64 3.54 -6.33
CA GLN A 494 -16.19 2.52 -5.37
C GLN A 494 -17.40 1.87 -4.69
N GLU A 495 -17.32 0.55 -4.45
CA GLU A 495 -18.35 -0.18 -3.73
C GLU A 495 -18.57 0.43 -2.33
N ALA A 496 -19.82 0.56 -1.96
CA ALA A 496 -20.21 1.12 -0.67
C ALA A 496 -19.90 0.18 0.50
N GLY A 497 -19.50 0.73 1.63
CA GLY A 497 -19.33 0.00 2.88
C GLY A 497 -18.01 0.28 3.58
N THR A 498 -17.99 -0.04 4.89
CA THR A 498 -16.78 0.02 5.72
C THR A 498 -16.34 -1.37 6.10
N ARG A 499 -15.05 -1.54 6.39
CA ARG A 499 -14.45 -2.78 6.90
C ARG A 499 -13.95 -2.60 8.33
N ASN A 500 -13.66 -3.70 9.01
CA ASN A 500 -12.88 -3.64 10.21
C ASN A 500 -11.47 -3.15 9.87
N ALA A 501 -10.93 -2.24 10.68
CA ALA A 501 -9.58 -1.70 10.52
C ALA A 501 -8.68 -2.19 11.64
N CYS A 502 -7.46 -2.59 11.30
CA CYS A 502 -6.42 -2.92 12.27
C CYS A 502 -6.01 -1.66 13.05
N GLY A 503 -5.65 -1.81 14.32
CA GLY A 503 -5.08 -0.71 15.10
C GLY A 503 -3.71 -0.30 14.55
N LEU A 504 -3.47 1.00 14.42
CA LEU A 504 -2.25 1.54 13.84
C LEU A 504 -1.34 2.18 14.89
N PRO A 505 -0.02 2.21 14.66
CA PRO A 505 0.96 2.70 15.62
C PRO A 505 1.23 4.21 15.51
N TYR A 506 0.40 4.95 14.79
CA TYR A 506 0.60 6.38 14.53
C TYR A 506 -0.01 7.26 15.61
N SER A 507 0.69 8.34 15.98
CA SER A 507 0.17 9.46 16.74
C SER A 507 0.90 10.71 16.27
N ILE A 508 0.31 11.41 15.30
CA ILE A 508 0.98 12.46 14.52
C ILE A 508 0.13 13.72 14.45
N ASP A 509 0.81 14.88 14.32
CA ASP A 509 0.14 16.13 13.99
C ASP A 509 1.05 17.05 13.16
N ALA A 510 0.46 18.10 12.56
CA ALA A 510 1.15 19.13 11.84
C ALA A 510 0.47 20.47 12.19
N TYR A 511 1.19 21.36 12.87
CA TYR A 511 0.66 22.64 13.38
C TYR A 511 1.09 23.78 12.48
N GLY A 512 0.12 24.47 11.86
CA GLY A 512 0.36 25.65 11.03
C GLY A 512 0.35 26.93 11.86
N ASP A 513 1.33 27.80 11.64
CA ASP A 513 1.50 29.11 12.28
C ASP A 513 1.77 30.19 11.24
N ALA A 514 0.94 31.24 11.22
CA ALA A 514 1.06 32.39 10.34
C ALA A 514 1.66 33.58 11.09
N ASP A 515 2.98 33.80 10.94
CA ASP A 515 3.70 34.91 11.56
C ASP A 515 3.78 36.10 10.60
N SER A 516 2.82 37.02 10.74
CA SER A 516 2.78 38.24 9.91
C SER A 516 3.95 39.20 10.20
N SER A 517 4.55 39.15 11.37
CA SER A 517 5.68 40.04 11.72
C SER A 517 6.97 39.62 11.03
N ALA A 518 7.18 38.32 10.87
CA ALA A 518 8.30 37.75 10.16
C ALA A 518 8.01 37.49 8.67
N SER A 519 6.77 37.68 8.21
CA SER A 519 6.32 37.33 6.85
C SER A 519 6.57 35.87 6.49
N VAL A 520 6.34 34.94 7.42
CA VAL A 520 6.53 33.50 7.23
C VAL A 520 5.28 32.72 7.61
N PHE A 521 5.10 31.61 6.94
CA PHE A 521 4.20 30.54 7.40
C PHE A 521 5.05 29.36 7.84
N ARG A 522 4.79 28.83 9.04
CA ARG A 522 5.51 27.68 9.61
C ARG A 522 4.60 26.49 9.73
N ILE A 523 5.16 25.29 9.52
CA ILE A 523 4.50 24.04 9.91
C ILE A 523 5.46 23.28 10.82
N ARG A 524 4.95 22.86 11.97
CA ARG A 524 5.65 21.98 12.91
C ARG A 524 5.03 20.59 12.81
N PHE A 525 5.78 19.64 12.29
CA PHE A 525 5.43 18.22 12.19
C PHE A 525 5.86 17.51 13.45
N VAL A 526 4.94 16.79 14.10
CA VAL A 526 5.17 16.13 15.39
C VAL A 526 4.76 14.67 15.28
N ASN A 527 5.58 13.79 15.84
CA ASN A 527 5.27 12.38 15.96
C ASN A 527 5.44 11.91 17.40
N THR A 528 4.33 11.61 18.06
CA THR A 528 4.29 11.06 19.44
C THR A 528 3.98 9.56 19.46
N GLY A 529 3.76 8.97 18.29
CA GLY A 529 3.50 7.54 18.10
C GLY A 529 4.74 6.66 18.25
N SER A 530 4.60 5.40 17.88
CA SER A 530 5.66 4.39 17.92
C SER A 530 6.22 4.02 16.53
N GLN A 531 5.61 4.50 15.45
CA GLN A 531 6.05 4.30 14.06
C GLN A 531 6.45 5.64 13.45
N THR A 532 7.51 5.65 12.64
CA THR A 532 7.90 6.82 11.84
C THR A 532 6.83 7.17 10.83
N ALA A 533 6.56 8.45 10.66
CA ALA A 533 5.61 8.97 9.69
C ALA A 533 6.29 9.83 8.64
N VAL A 534 5.82 9.71 7.40
CA VAL A 534 6.22 10.57 6.29
C VAL A 534 5.05 11.51 5.99
N PHE A 535 5.34 12.82 6.02
CA PHE A 535 4.39 13.86 5.65
C PHE A 535 4.77 14.40 4.26
N GLN A 536 3.76 14.58 3.42
CA GLN A 536 3.90 15.30 2.15
C GLN A 536 3.21 16.65 2.27
N VAL A 537 3.89 17.71 1.88
CA VAL A 537 3.35 19.09 1.86
C VAL A 537 3.23 19.56 0.42
N ARG A 538 2.06 20.09 0.09
CA ARG A 538 1.77 20.69 -1.22
C ARG A 538 1.32 22.12 -1.03
N SER A 539 1.58 22.98 -2.02
CA SER A 539 1.11 24.35 -2.02
C SER A 539 0.47 24.69 -3.37
N ALA A 540 -0.73 25.28 -3.31
CA ALA A 540 -1.39 25.82 -4.50
C ALA A 540 -0.87 27.19 -4.93
N ARG A 541 0.12 27.76 -4.21
CA ARG A 541 0.63 29.14 -4.42
C ARG A 541 2.07 29.20 -4.92
N THR A 542 2.75 28.08 -5.02
CA THR A 542 4.12 28.03 -5.52
C THR A 542 4.34 26.75 -6.33
N ALA A 543 5.13 26.86 -7.38
CA ALA A 543 5.60 25.71 -8.15
C ALA A 543 6.76 24.98 -7.45
N LYS A 544 7.23 25.47 -6.28
CA LYS A 544 8.19 24.75 -5.45
C LYS A 544 7.45 23.66 -4.67
N GLY A 545 8.09 22.55 -4.48
CA GLY A 545 7.48 21.36 -3.86
C GLY A 545 6.95 20.37 -4.91
N PRO A 546 6.29 19.28 -4.49
CA PRO A 546 5.92 18.97 -3.10
C PRO A 546 7.16 18.73 -2.20
N TRP A 547 6.97 18.88 -0.88
CA TRP A 547 8.01 18.65 0.11
C TRP A 547 7.68 17.41 0.93
N THR A 548 8.71 16.70 1.37
CA THR A 548 8.57 15.46 2.15
C THR A 548 9.30 15.58 3.48
N TYR A 549 8.63 15.26 4.59
CA TYR A 549 9.20 15.30 5.93
C TYR A 549 9.03 13.93 6.61
N THR A 550 10.18 13.33 6.99
CA THR A 550 10.18 12.06 7.73
C THR A 550 10.44 12.31 9.20
N VAL A 551 9.49 11.99 10.06
CA VAL A 551 9.54 12.26 11.50
C VAL A 551 9.46 10.94 12.28
N GLN A 552 10.57 10.59 12.95
CA GLN A 552 10.64 9.39 13.79
C GLN A 552 9.83 9.55 15.10
N PRO A 553 9.55 8.46 15.83
CA PRO A 553 8.89 8.53 17.12
C PRO A 553 9.56 9.50 18.10
N ARG A 554 8.74 10.32 18.77
CA ARG A 554 9.15 11.33 19.77
C ARG A 554 10.05 12.44 19.20
N ALA A 555 9.94 12.70 17.90
CA ALA A 555 10.66 13.78 17.23
C ALA A 555 9.71 14.80 16.62
N GLU A 556 10.27 15.94 16.25
CA GLU A 556 9.58 16.99 15.52
C GLU A 556 10.51 17.63 14.46
N ILE A 557 9.89 18.20 13.43
CA ILE A 557 10.54 19.04 12.42
C ILE A 557 9.74 20.33 12.31
N VAL A 558 10.44 21.48 12.24
CA VAL A 558 9.82 22.76 11.92
C VAL A 558 10.33 23.23 10.57
N GLU A 559 9.42 23.56 9.67
CA GLU A 559 9.75 24.17 8.38
C GLU A 559 9.05 25.51 8.21
N SER A 560 9.67 26.42 7.46
CA SER A 560 9.19 27.78 7.27
C SER A 560 9.24 28.17 5.79
N TRP A 561 8.16 28.78 5.31
CA TRP A 561 8.07 29.35 3.97
C TRP A 561 7.95 30.87 4.08
N GLU A 562 8.88 31.56 3.44
CA GLU A 562 8.94 33.00 3.40
C GLU A 562 8.04 33.55 2.28
N PHE A 563 7.36 34.65 2.55
CA PHE A 563 6.52 35.37 1.60
C PHE A 563 7.07 36.80 1.39
N PRO A 564 7.17 37.27 0.13
CA PRO A 564 7.64 38.64 -0.14
C PRO A 564 6.76 39.69 0.55
N VAL A 565 7.36 40.64 1.25
CA VAL A 565 6.65 41.74 1.92
C VAL A 565 5.87 42.60 0.92
N SER A 566 6.30 42.64 -0.34
CA SER A 566 5.65 43.39 -1.44
C SER A 566 4.49 42.62 -2.10
N GLY A 567 4.23 41.37 -1.72
CA GLY A 567 3.14 40.55 -2.26
C GLY A 567 1.92 40.56 -1.38
N ALA A 568 0.84 39.91 -1.85
CA ALA A 568 -0.38 39.77 -1.05
C ALA A 568 -0.22 38.86 0.17
N GLY A 569 0.93 38.19 0.34
CA GLY A 569 1.20 37.25 1.45
C GLY A 569 0.25 36.06 1.53
N LEU A 570 -0.37 35.68 0.42
CA LEU A 570 -1.31 34.57 0.38
C LEU A 570 -0.58 33.24 0.49
N TYR A 571 -0.98 32.40 1.45
CA TYR A 571 -0.51 31.03 1.60
C TYR A 571 -1.65 30.03 1.39
N ASP A 572 -1.31 28.83 0.91
CA ASP A 572 -2.26 27.72 0.72
C ASP A 572 -1.46 26.41 0.76
N PHE A 573 -1.45 25.75 1.91
CA PHE A 573 -0.71 24.53 2.15
C PHE A 573 -1.64 23.38 2.53
N SER A 574 -1.36 22.19 1.98
CA SER A 574 -1.97 20.94 2.36
C SER A 574 -0.90 19.95 2.81
N VAL A 575 -1.12 19.30 3.95
CA VAL A 575 -0.26 18.28 4.54
C VAL A 575 -0.97 16.95 4.53
N TYR A 576 -0.37 15.95 3.92
CA TYR A 576 -0.86 14.58 3.85
C TYR A 576 0.05 13.67 4.67
N GLY A 577 -0.52 12.66 5.30
CA GLY A 577 0.20 11.66 6.10
C GLY A 577 -0.46 10.28 6.05
N PRO A 578 0.07 9.30 6.82
CA PRO A 578 -0.47 7.96 6.86
C PRO A 578 -1.95 7.90 7.23
N ASN A 579 -2.66 6.88 6.75
CA ASN A 579 -4.05 6.58 7.06
C ASN A 579 -4.99 7.79 6.92
N GLY A 580 -4.86 8.57 5.83
CA GLY A 580 -5.73 9.70 5.56
C GLY A 580 -5.57 10.88 6.51
N PHE A 581 -4.46 10.97 7.24
CA PHE A 581 -4.12 12.20 7.98
C PHE A 581 -4.02 13.38 7.01
N PHE A 582 -4.71 14.47 7.36
CA PHE A 582 -4.77 15.65 6.52
C PHE A 582 -4.86 16.93 7.36
N ARG A 583 -4.07 17.95 6.96
CA ARG A 583 -4.17 19.32 7.45
C ARG A 583 -4.12 20.27 6.27
N ALA A 584 -4.96 21.31 6.29
CA ALA A 584 -4.88 22.37 5.30
C ALA A 584 -4.91 23.73 5.99
N TYR A 585 -4.13 24.66 5.44
CA TYR A 585 -3.96 26.01 5.94
C TYR A 585 -3.94 26.99 4.77
N LYS A 586 -4.92 27.87 4.75
CA LYS A 586 -5.04 28.91 3.74
C LYS A 586 -5.32 30.25 4.40
N GLY A 587 -4.69 31.31 3.92
CA GLY A 587 -4.87 32.64 4.49
C GLY A 587 -3.93 33.67 3.86
N GLN A 588 -3.84 34.81 4.54
CA GLN A 588 -3.04 35.94 4.09
C GLN A 588 -2.21 36.52 5.24
N LEU A 589 -0.92 36.69 5.02
CA LEU A 589 -0.02 37.38 5.93
C LEU A 589 -0.03 38.93 5.67
N GLY A 590 0.19 39.72 6.72
CA GLY A 590 0.46 41.15 6.59
C GLY A 590 -0.74 42.05 6.28
N ASN A 591 -1.95 41.53 6.18
CA ASN A 591 -3.17 42.34 6.02
C ASN A 591 -3.77 42.65 7.40
N THR A 592 -4.08 43.93 7.67
CA THR A 592 -4.66 44.38 8.94
C THR A 592 -6.12 43.94 9.14
N THR A 593 -6.76 43.36 8.14
CA THR A 593 -8.13 42.89 8.20
C THR A 593 -8.24 41.36 8.12
N SER A 594 -7.14 40.64 7.80
CA SER A 594 -7.14 39.20 7.62
C SER A 594 -7.42 38.46 8.92
N ALA A 595 -8.21 37.40 8.81
CA ALA A 595 -8.38 36.44 9.88
C ALA A 595 -7.05 35.71 10.15
N ASN A 596 -6.71 35.54 11.42
CA ASN A 596 -5.58 34.74 11.85
C ASN A 596 -5.97 33.94 13.08
N PHE A 597 -6.03 32.63 12.95
CA PHE A 597 -6.32 31.71 14.05
C PHE A 597 -5.18 30.70 14.20
N GLU A 598 -4.65 30.60 15.39
CA GLU A 598 -3.82 29.48 15.82
C GLU A 598 -4.75 28.35 16.27
N SER A 599 -4.94 27.35 15.42
CA SER A 599 -5.83 26.24 15.68
C SER A 599 -5.08 24.91 15.71
N PHE A 600 -5.43 24.03 16.66
CA PHE A 600 -4.87 22.69 16.77
C PHE A 600 -5.84 21.75 17.49
N LEU A 601 -5.60 20.45 17.30
CA LEU A 601 -6.37 19.40 17.97
C LEU A 601 -5.60 18.85 19.16
N VAL A 602 -6.34 18.49 20.20
CA VAL A 602 -5.87 17.66 21.31
C VAL A 602 -6.64 16.35 21.25
N TYR A 603 -5.92 15.26 21.12
CA TYR A 603 -6.48 13.91 21.08
C TYR A 603 -6.78 13.43 22.49
N ASP A 604 -8.06 13.13 22.77
CA ASP A 604 -8.55 12.61 24.06
C ASP A 604 -8.96 11.14 23.91
N ILE A 605 -7.96 10.26 23.96
CA ILE A 605 -8.18 8.81 23.80
C ILE A 605 -9.14 8.25 24.86
N PRO A 606 -9.02 8.59 26.17
CA PRO A 606 -9.95 8.12 27.19
C PRO A 606 -11.41 8.50 26.91
N ARG A 607 -11.65 9.70 26.37
CA ARG A 607 -13.00 10.18 26.04
C ARG A 607 -13.39 9.87 24.60
N LYS A 608 -12.54 9.16 23.83
CA LYS A 608 -12.76 8.79 22.42
C LYS A 608 -13.16 9.99 21.55
N GLY A 609 -12.43 11.09 21.66
CA GLY A 609 -12.76 12.32 20.97
C GLY A 609 -11.58 13.24 20.74
N ILE A 610 -11.88 14.39 20.16
CA ILE A 610 -10.91 15.45 19.90
C ILE A 610 -11.40 16.77 20.49
N LEU A 611 -10.47 17.56 21.03
CA LEU A 611 -10.70 18.92 21.46
C LEU A 611 -10.02 19.88 20.47
N LEU A 612 -10.81 20.64 19.72
CA LEU A 612 -10.31 21.76 18.94
C LEU A 612 -10.04 22.94 19.86
N ARG A 613 -8.84 23.49 19.76
CA ARG A 613 -8.44 24.74 20.36
C ARG A 613 -8.15 25.75 19.27
N SER A 614 -8.77 26.91 19.33
CA SER A 614 -8.60 27.95 18.30
C SER A 614 -8.50 29.32 18.96
N ARG A 615 -7.32 29.92 18.86
CA ARG A 615 -7.02 31.26 19.39
C ARG A 615 -7.10 32.29 18.29
N ASN A 616 -7.86 33.35 18.48
CA ASN A 616 -7.92 34.46 17.53
C ASN A 616 -6.69 35.39 17.71
N LEU A 617 -5.75 35.29 16.80
CA LEU A 617 -4.59 36.17 16.71
C LEU A 617 -4.80 37.37 15.76
N GLY A 618 -5.97 37.40 15.08
CA GLY A 618 -6.34 38.48 14.17
C GLY A 618 -6.62 39.81 14.89
N PRO A 619 -6.77 40.91 14.14
CA PRO A 619 -6.93 42.24 14.71
C PRO A 619 -8.33 42.47 15.33
N ASN A 620 -9.33 41.73 14.90
CA ASN A 620 -10.75 41.95 15.25
C ASN A 620 -11.38 40.73 15.91
N SER A 621 -12.47 40.96 16.63
CA SER A 621 -13.40 39.89 17.02
C SER A 621 -14.04 39.32 15.77
N THR A 622 -14.11 38.01 15.65
CA THR A 622 -14.46 37.33 14.41
C THR A 622 -15.38 36.14 14.69
N GLU A 623 -16.41 35.97 13.89
CA GLU A 623 -17.23 34.78 13.89
C GLU A 623 -16.46 33.66 13.15
N LEU A 624 -16.14 32.58 13.88
CA LEU A 624 -15.44 31.44 13.37
C LEU A 624 -16.45 30.34 13.04
N GLN A 625 -16.65 30.06 11.77
CA GLN A 625 -17.50 28.94 11.34
C GLN A 625 -16.70 27.64 11.41
N ILE A 626 -17.20 26.64 12.09
CA ILE A 626 -16.60 25.30 12.23
C ILE A 626 -17.63 24.28 11.75
N GLN A 627 -17.35 23.63 10.65
CA GLN A 627 -18.18 22.58 10.07
C GLN A 627 -17.55 21.20 10.31
N ASN A 628 -18.30 20.29 10.94
CA ASN A 628 -17.94 18.88 10.95
C ASN A 628 -18.45 18.22 9.67
N LEU A 629 -17.55 17.72 8.84
CA LEU A 629 -17.88 17.15 7.52
C LEU A 629 -18.40 15.70 7.60
N TYR A 630 -18.49 15.10 8.80
CA TYR A 630 -19.12 13.79 9.00
C TYR A 630 -20.61 13.89 9.30
N ASP A 631 -21.07 14.91 10.04
CA ASP A 631 -22.48 15.12 10.39
C ASP A 631 -23.06 16.42 9.84
N TYR A 632 -22.24 17.20 9.14
CA TYR A 632 -22.55 18.51 8.55
C TYR A 632 -23.04 19.57 9.55
N GLN A 633 -22.85 19.32 10.87
CA GLN A 633 -23.12 20.31 11.87
C GLN A 633 -22.19 21.50 11.74
N VAL A 634 -22.73 22.69 11.89
CA VAL A 634 -22.00 23.96 11.89
C VAL A 634 -22.19 24.66 13.23
N ILE A 635 -21.09 25.10 13.80
CA ILE A 635 -21.11 26.01 14.96
C ILE A 635 -20.36 27.30 14.59
N SER A 636 -20.84 28.43 15.10
CA SER A 636 -20.35 29.76 14.67
C SER A 636 -20.06 30.65 15.89
N PRO A 637 -19.08 30.33 16.75
CA PRO A 637 -18.74 31.15 17.89
C PRO A 637 -18.12 32.47 17.45
N VAL A 638 -18.47 33.57 18.15
CA VAL A 638 -17.71 34.83 18.05
C VAL A 638 -16.52 34.76 18.99
N VAL A 639 -15.33 34.77 18.40
CA VAL A 639 -14.06 34.69 19.13
C VAL A 639 -13.44 36.07 19.17
N VAL A 640 -13.37 36.70 20.35
CA VAL A 640 -12.74 38.00 20.50
C VAL A 640 -11.24 37.92 20.31
N ARG A 641 -10.61 39.02 19.91
CA ARG A 641 -9.14 39.11 19.72
C ARG A 641 -8.41 38.62 21.00
N GLY A 642 -7.46 37.70 20.81
CA GLY A 642 -6.64 37.11 21.87
C GLY A 642 -7.32 35.99 22.66
N ALA A 643 -8.63 35.81 22.51
CA ALA A 643 -9.35 34.75 23.22
C ALA A 643 -9.09 33.37 22.59
N LEU A 644 -9.19 32.35 23.44
CA LEU A 644 -9.16 30.95 23.08
C LEU A 644 -10.59 30.40 23.05
N PHE A 645 -10.99 29.82 21.96
CA PHE A 645 -12.20 29.01 21.83
C PHE A 645 -11.81 27.53 21.95
N GLU A 646 -12.64 26.75 22.66
CA GLU A 646 -12.45 25.31 22.83
C GLU A 646 -13.78 24.59 22.58
N GLN A 647 -13.74 23.52 21.79
CA GLN A 647 -14.89 22.66 21.52
C GLN A 647 -14.43 21.20 21.42
N PHE A 648 -15.16 20.34 22.09
CA PHE A 648 -14.93 18.89 22.06
C PHE A 648 -15.92 18.20 21.10
N TRP A 649 -15.43 17.25 20.32
CA TRP A 649 -16.22 16.34 19.50
C TRP A 649 -16.01 14.90 19.92
N GLN A 650 -17.12 14.21 20.19
CA GLN A 650 -17.15 12.76 20.35
C GLN A 650 -17.04 12.10 18.99
N LEU A 651 -16.19 11.06 18.85
CA LEU A 651 -15.93 10.38 17.56
C LEU A 651 -16.47 8.95 17.51
N GLU A 652 -17.31 8.54 18.46
CA GLU A 652 -17.80 7.16 18.51
C GLU A 652 -18.68 6.81 17.30
N GLU A 653 -19.55 7.73 16.87
CA GLU A 653 -20.43 7.52 15.70
C GLU A 653 -19.67 7.43 14.38
N SER A 654 -18.59 8.19 14.24
CA SER A 654 -17.69 8.15 13.08
C SER A 654 -16.58 7.10 13.18
N SER A 655 -16.63 6.24 14.21
CA SER A 655 -15.61 5.20 14.47
C SER A 655 -14.18 5.75 14.62
N GLY A 656 -14.04 6.91 15.24
CA GLY A 656 -12.74 7.57 15.44
C GLY A 656 -12.30 8.53 14.34
N TRP A 657 -13.05 8.64 13.24
CA TRP A 657 -12.74 9.56 12.16
C TRP A 657 -13.24 10.99 12.44
N TYR A 658 -12.44 11.98 12.05
CA TYR A 658 -12.79 13.39 12.16
C TYR A 658 -12.44 14.16 10.88
N ASN A 659 -13.24 15.20 10.59
CA ASN A 659 -12.98 16.10 9.47
C ASN A 659 -13.67 17.44 9.77
N LEU A 660 -12.90 18.41 10.28
CA LEU A 660 -13.37 19.73 10.67
C LEU A 660 -12.84 20.78 9.70
N ALA A 661 -13.72 21.55 9.10
CA ALA A 661 -13.39 22.70 8.27
C ALA A 661 -13.71 24.00 9.00
N LEU A 662 -12.73 24.90 9.09
CA LEU A 662 -12.81 26.22 9.72
C LEU A 662 -12.77 27.29 8.65
N SER A 663 -13.69 28.26 8.71
CA SER A 663 -13.77 29.41 7.81
C SER A 663 -14.23 30.66 8.55
N VAL A 664 -14.10 31.81 7.90
CA VAL A 664 -14.53 33.10 8.42
C VAL A 664 -15.24 33.86 7.31
N ASP A 665 -16.50 34.26 7.50
CA ASP A 665 -17.29 34.95 6.47
C ASP A 665 -16.71 36.30 6.04
N SER A 666 -16.10 37.02 7.00
CA SER A 666 -15.47 38.31 6.73
C SER A 666 -14.14 38.21 5.97
N ASP A 667 -13.59 36.99 5.79
CA ASP A 667 -12.31 36.74 5.09
C ASP A 667 -12.37 35.44 4.29
N SER A 668 -12.73 35.53 3.04
CA SER A 668 -12.79 34.38 2.12
C SER A 668 -11.41 33.76 1.81
N THR A 669 -10.32 34.41 2.19
CA THR A 669 -8.97 33.84 2.02
C THR A 669 -8.63 32.86 3.13
N PHE A 670 -9.26 32.97 4.32
CA PHE A 670 -9.00 32.12 5.46
C PHE A 670 -9.75 30.79 5.38
N ARG A 671 -9.01 29.71 5.49
CA ARG A 671 -9.54 28.35 5.69
C ARG A 671 -8.52 27.48 6.40
N GLN A 672 -8.99 26.67 7.35
CA GLN A 672 -8.22 25.57 7.93
C GLN A 672 -9.03 24.30 7.85
N GLN A 673 -8.36 23.14 7.74
CA GLN A 673 -9.03 21.85 7.78
C GLN A 673 -8.18 20.83 8.54
N PHE A 674 -8.84 20.05 9.38
CA PHE A 674 -8.25 19.03 10.22
C PHE A 674 -9.00 17.73 10.01
N ALA A 675 -8.37 16.74 9.36
CA ALA A 675 -8.98 15.44 9.14
C ALA A 675 -7.99 14.30 9.44
N GLY A 676 -8.55 13.13 9.76
CA GLY A 676 -7.81 11.93 10.07
C GLY A 676 -8.59 10.99 10.96
N HIS A 677 -7.89 10.05 11.57
CA HIS A 677 -8.43 9.08 12.51
C HIS A 677 -7.75 9.22 13.89
N LEU A 678 -8.53 9.10 14.97
CA LEU A 678 -8.01 9.01 16.33
C LEU A 678 -7.43 7.61 16.56
N GLU A 679 -6.13 7.49 16.34
CA GLU A 679 -5.44 6.22 16.50
C GLU A 679 -5.28 5.87 17.99
N THR A 680 -5.76 4.71 18.37
CA THR A 680 -5.70 4.21 19.76
C THR A 680 -4.84 2.96 19.88
N GLY A 681 -4.27 2.47 18.77
CA GLY A 681 -3.61 1.18 18.70
C GLY A 681 -4.58 -0.02 18.80
N GLN A 682 -5.88 0.23 18.84
CA GLN A 682 -6.92 -0.79 18.92
C GLN A 682 -7.69 -0.89 17.60
N PRO A 683 -8.31 -2.04 17.32
CA PRO A 683 -9.18 -2.20 16.16
C PRO A 683 -10.29 -1.14 16.09
N SER A 684 -10.61 -0.71 14.86
CA SER A 684 -11.61 0.29 14.55
C SER A 684 -12.39 -0.10 13.28
N ARG A 685 -12.90 0.90 12.56
CA ARG A 685 -13.53 0.77 11.24
C ARG A 685 -12.80 1.67 10.26
N THR A 686 -12.80 1.29 8.99
CA THR A 686 -12.31 2.15 7.91
C THR A 686 -13.18 3.38 7.74
N ASP A 687 -12.68 4.41 7.06
CA ASP A 687 -13.34 5.70 6.94
C ASP A 687 -14.74 5.57 6.32
N PRO A 688 -15.82 5.98 7.04
CA PRO A 688 -17.18 5.89 6.53
C PRO A 688 -17.49 6.85 5.35
N GLN A 689 -16.63 7.81 5.05
CA GLN A 689 -16.77 8.65 3.86
C GLN A 689 -16.31 7.93 2.57
N ILE A 690 -15.53 6.87 2.68
CA ILE A 690 -15.14 6.05 1.53
C ILE A 690 -16.36 5.26 1.03
N GLY A 691 -16.63 5.35 -0.29
CA GLY A 691 -17.77 4.68 -0.92
C GLY A 691 -19.10 5.42 -0.84
N GLY A 692 -19.13 6.64 -0.33
CA GLY A 692 -20.27 7.57 -0.43
C GLY A 692 -21.55 7.15 0.31
N THR A 693 -21.49 6.20 1.24
CA THR A 693 -22.68 5.66 1.94
C THR A 693 -22.90 6.24 3.31
N TRP A 694 -21.98 7.05 3.81
CA TRP A 694 -22.18 7.65 5.12
C TRP A 694 -23.22 8.80 4.98
N SER A 695 -24.37 8.59 5.63
CA SER A 695 -25.37 9.63 5.85
C SER A 695 -25.46 9.85 7.35
N PRO A 696 -25.38 11.09 7.83
CA PRO A 696 -25.61 11.35 9.24
C PRO A 696 -27.00 10.80 9.61
N LYS A 697 -27.08 10.08 10.70
CA LYS A 697 -28.39 9.75 11.30
C LYS A 697 -29.02 11.07 11.72
N GLY A 698 -30.06 11.48 10.99
CA GLY A 698 -30.90 12.62 11.35
C GLY A 698 -31.60 12.43 12.69
#